data_3d464007e9d30d5c25631f7fe8472a07
#
_entry.id   3d464007e9d30d5c25631f7fe8472a07
#
_cell.length_a   1.000
_cell.length_b   1.000
_cell.length_c   1.000
_cell.angle_alpha   90.00
_cell.angle_beta   90.00
_cell.angle_gamma   90.00
#
_symmetry.space_group_name_H-M   'P 1'
#
loop_
_entity.id
_entity.type
_entity.pdbx_description
1 polymer ?
#
loop_
_entity_poly.entity_id
_entity_poly.type
_entity_poly.pdbx_seq_one_letter_code
_entity_poly.pdbx_strand_id
1 'polypeptide(L)'
;MGLPALGLLLAFGGSALQAHPQQKAGEATPAVAKVEPPSWWVGLTPDLMMLLSGHDLEATHVSCNIQTLHVSRTEAAAGGSYLFVWLKIGADTKSGTAVCRITTPKGITSFELPLAARAPTLGKFQGLSQDDVMYLIMPDRFANGDSTNDEPAEAPGSHDRAKPRAYHGGDLLGIKNHLQYLKDLGVTTLWLTPIVRNGAPQDYHGYGAVDLYAVDPHLGSLKNYLDLGAAAHQQGMKIFFDAVPNHVGQKHPWVANPPLPDWFHGTLQHHMDSFSPVKGTFYGKAGSQAISHDPFEALVDPHAPALMRRNLTEGWFFGVLPDMNTENPLVAQYLLQNSIWWVEISGLDGYRVDTFPYVGRKFWADWHAGLRRLYPRLTTVGEVFHPDPSVTSFFVGGVKRYDGIDSGLSTVFDYPMYFTLRDVLLRNAPAGRIADVLRHDSLYLRPDALVPFFANHDVPRFASEPGSSVAKQKLAFGLTIALRGIPELYYGDEIGMPGGRDPDNRRDFPGGWPGDPSNAFTQSGRTRDQQEIFSCVQSLLRLRREHAALRGGRLWHLASDEFSYVFARESEDDRLVVAFNNSSQPRELRLPLNDTPAQGAAGISLLFGEAKADLAGAEIHVSMPEQSLSIFSLN
;
A
#
# COMPACT_ATOMS: atom_id res chain seq x y z
N MET A 1 17.11 7.18 -19.94
CA MET A 1 15.88 7.07 -20.74
C MET A 1 14.80 7.85 -20.00
N GLY A 2 14.36 8.99 -20.57
CA GLY A 2 13.43 9.88 -19.89
C GLY A 2 12.05 9.26 -19.71
N LEU A 3 11.51 9.35 -18.50
CA LEU A 3 10.10 9.10 -18.22
C LEU A 3 9.25 10.12 -18.99
N PRO A 4 8.20 9.70 -19.72
CA PRO A 4 7.29 10.66 -20.33
C PRO A 4 6.43 11.31 -19.25
N ALA A 5 6.51 12.64 -19.17
CA ALA A 5 5.66 13.45 -18.31
C ALA A 5 4.18 13.17 -18.58
N LEU A 6 3.45 12.84 -17.53
CA LEU A 6 2.00 12.65 -17.54
C LEU A 6 1.36 14.05 -17.57
N GLY A 7 1.02 14.55 -18.74
CA GLY A 7 0.28 15.80 -18.89
C GLY A 7 -1.20 15.59 -18.57
N LEU A 8 -1.63 16.00 -17.41
CA LEU A 8 -3.05 16.10 -17.03
C LEU A 8 -3.54 17.51 -17.38
N LEU A 9 -4.28 17.67 -18.49
CA LEU A 9 -4.99 18.90 -18.83
C LEU A 9 -6.35 18.89 -18.09
N LEU A 10 -6.44 19.64 -17.00
CA LEU A 10 -7.70 19.95 -16.32
C LEU A 10 -8.30 21.23 -16.94
N ALA A 11 -9.46 21.10 -17.59
CA ALA A 11 -10.26 22.25 -18.05
C ALA A 11 -11.09 22.77 -16.86
N PHE A 12 -10.83 24.00 -16.45
CA PHE A 12 -11.61 24.69 -15.42
C PHE A 12 -12.84 25.35 -16.05
N GLY A 13 -14.03 24.85 -15.68
CA GLY A 13 -15.28 25.57 -15.84
C GLY A 13 -15.59 26.40 -14.59
N GLY A 14 -15.45 27.71 -14.68
CA GLY A 14 -15.79 28.63 -13.60
C GLY A 14 -17.31 28.74 -13.41
N SER A 15 -17.82 28.35 -12.24
CA SER A 15 -19.18 28.67 -11.80
C SER A 15 -19.13 29.69 -10.67
N ALA A 16 -19.83 30.80 -10.85
CA ALA A 16 -19.91 31.91 -9.93
C ALA A 16 -20.58 31.50 -8.60
N LEU A 17 -19.92 31.82 -7.50
CA LEU A 17 -20.44 31.73 -6.14
C LEU A 17 -21.57 32.75 -5.96
N GLN A 18 -22.81 32.28 -5.71
CA GLN A 18 -23.90 33.10 -5.21
C GLN A 18 -23.70 33.34 -3.72
N ALA A 19 -23.69 34.60 -3.33
CA ALA A 19 -23.61 35.05 -1.94
C ALA A 19 -24.94 34.74 -1.22
N HIS A 20 -24.88 33.99 -0.12
CA HIS A 20 -25.99 33.86 0.82
C HIS A 20 -26.06 35.09 1.75
N PRO A 21 -27.28 35.51 2.17
CA PRO A 21 -27.45 36.70 2.99
C PRO A 21 -26.90 36.48 4.41
N GLN A 22 -26.17 37.46 4.90
CA GLN A 22 -25.71 37.54 6.29
C GLN A 22 -26.84 37.47 7.29
N GLN A 23 -26.92 36.39 8.08
CA GLN A 23 -27.69 36.37 9.33
C GLN A 23 -26.97 37.27 10.37
N LYS A 24 -27.71 38.10 11.06
CA LYS A 24 -27.21 38.90 12.19
C LYS A 24 -26.59 37.99 13.24
N ALA A 25 -25.33 38.25 13.59
CA ALA A 25 -24.62 37.57 14.64
C ALA A 25 -25.27 37.78 16.00
N GLY A 26 -26.00 36.76 16.49
CA GLY A 26 -26.09 36.49 17.91
C GLY A 26 -24.74 35.93 18.35
N GLU A 27 -24.23 36.30 19.54
CA GLU A 27 -22.99 35.76 20.08
C GLU A 27 -23.06 34.22 20.03
N ALA A 28 -22.30 33.63 19.13
CA ALA A 28 -22.26 32.18 18.96
C ALA A 28 -21.60 31.57 20.21
N THR A 29 -22.29 30.68 20.88
CA THR A 29 -21.71 29.91 22.00
C THR A 29 -20.65 28.96 21.45
N PRO A 30 -19.53 28.71 22.18
CA PRO A 30 -18.47 27.81 21.72
C PRO A 30 -19.04 26.43 21.40
N ALA A 31 -18.57 25.80 20.32
CA ALA A 31 -19.02 24.47 19.93
C ALA A 31 -17.87 23.61 19.38
N VAL A 32 -17.84 22.35 19.79
CA VAL A 32 -17.00 21.30 19.23
C VAL A 32 -17.76 20.60 18.11
N ALA A 33 -17.21 20.62 16.91
CA ALA A 33 -17.79 19.96 15.74
C ALA A 33 -17.20 18.57 15.50
N LYS A 34 -15.90 18.38 15.82
CA LYS A 34 -15.20 17.11 15.62
C LYS A 34 -14.17 16.88 16.73
N VAL A 35 -13.99 15.61 17.07
CA VAL A 35 -13.02 15.11 18.07
C VAL A 35 -12.11 14.08 17.43
N GLU A 36 -10.82 14.28 17.47
CA GLU A 36 -9.81 13.39 16.87
C GLU A 36 -8.68 13.10 17.85
N PRO A 37 -8.39 11.83 18.16
CA PRO A 37 -9.12 10.62 17.73
C PRO A 37 -10.54 10.55 18.31
N PRO A 38 -11.51 9.86 17.65
CA PRO A 38 -12.90 9.79 18.10
C PRO A 38 -13.11 8.87 19.32
N SER A 39 -12.13 8.06 19.66
CA SER A 39 -12.11 7.15 20.81
C SER A 39 -10.70 6.75 21.15
N TRP A 40 -10.47 6.17 22.36
CA TRP A 40 -9.17 5.63 22.74
C TRP A 40 -9.33 4.40 23.65
N TRP A 41 -8.22 3.84 24.13
CA TRP A 41 -8.21 2.66 24.98
C TRP A 41 -7.48 2.90 26.29
N VAL A 42 -8.06 2.42 27.37
CA VAL A 42 -7.40 2.40 28.69
C VAL A 42 -6.19 1.45 28.64
N GLY A 43 -5.09 1.88 29.20
CA GLY A 43 -3.85 1.09 29.26
C GLY A 43 -3.11 0.94 27.93
N LEU A 44 -3.51 1.65 26.87
CA LEU A 44 -2.79 1.62 25.58
C LEU A 44 -1.58 2.55 25.58
N THR A 45 -1.82 3.84 25.81
CA THR A 45 -0.76 4.86 25.98
C THR A 45 -1.08 5.72 27.18
N PRO A 46 -0.07 6.19 27.94
CA PRO A 46 -0.30 7.07 29.08
C PRO A 46 -0.65 8.51 28.68
N ASP A 47 -0.22 8.93 27.50
CA ASP A 47 -0.43 10.28 26.97
C ASP A 47 -1.22 10.21 25.67
N LEU A 48 -2.18 11.10 25.52
CA LEU A 48 -3.05 11.22 24.34
C LEU A 48 -3.22 12.69 23.98
N MET A 49 -2.92 13.07 22.75
CA MET A 49 -3.23 14.37 22.19
C MET A 49 -4.57 14.30 21.46
N MET A 50 -5.50 15.15 21.85
CA MET A 50 -6.77 15.35 21.16
C MET A 50 -6.67 16.58 20.27
N LEU A 51 -7.14 16.51 19.04
CA LEU A 51 -7.40 17.65 18.18
C LEU A 51 -8.92 17.86 18.08
N LEU A 52 -9.39 18.97 18.59
CA LEU A 52 -10.80 19.36 18.53
C LEU A 52 -10.95 20.44 17.46
N SER A 53 -11.93 20.30 16.58
CA SER A 53 -12.30 21.36 15.64
C SER A 53 -13.70 21.90 15.95
N GLY A 54 -13.92 23.19 15.67
CA GLY A 54 -15.18 23.85 15.99
C GLY A 54 -15.10 25.36 15.83
N HIS A 55 -15.71 26.08 16.74
CA HIS A 55 -15.58 27.55 16.80
C HIS A 55 -15.55 28.03 18.25
N ASP A 56 -14.88 29.15 18.46
CA ASP A 56 -14.72 29.80 19.77
C ASP A 56 -14.08 28.90 20.84
N LEU A 57 -13.13 28.04 20.41
CA LEU A 57 -12.44 27.05 21.23
C LEU A 57 -11.19 27.61 21.95
N GLU A 58 -11.11 28.90 22.19
CA GLU A 58 -10.03 29.56 22.96
C GLU A 58 -10.19 29.22 24.45
N ALA A 59 -9.83 28.00 24.82
CA ALA A 59 -10.07 27.45 26.14
C ALA A 59 -9.25 28.16 27.23
N THR A 60 -9.90 28.58 28.30
CA THR A 60 -9.28 29.04 29.54
C THR A 60 -9.10 27.89 30.54
N HIS A 61 -9.97 26.88 30.45
CA HIS A 61 -9.90 25.70 31.29
C HIS A 61 -10.58 24.50 30.64
N VAL A 62 -9.96 23.33 30.74
CA VAL A 62 -10.55 22.04 30.33
C VAL A 62 -10.46 21.06 31.50
N SER A 63 -11.53 20.36 31.79
CA SER A 63 -11.58 19.33 32.84
C SER A 63 -12.49 18.19 32.43
N CYS A 64 -12.13 16.95 32.79
CA CYS A 64 -12.89 15.75 32.50
C CYS A 64 -13.52 15.17 33.77
N ASN A 65 -14.67 14.49 33.61
CA ASN A 65 -15.42 13.88 34.72
C ASN A 65 -14.80 12.60 35.32
N ILE A 66 -13.76 12.03 34.66
CA ILE A 66 -13.04 10.84 35.15
C ILE A 66 -11.81 11.30 35.93
N GLN A 67 -11.72 11.00 37.22
CA GLN A 67 -10.65 11.47 38.11
C GLN A 67 -9.25 11.03 37.70
N THR A 68 -9.12 9.87 37.08
CA THR A 68 -7.85 9.31 36.59
C THR A 68 -7.45 9.79 35.20
N LEU A 69 -8.26 10.69 34.61
CA LEU A 69 -7.99 11.32 33.32
C LEU A 69 -7.66 12.80 33.56
N HIS A 70 -6.40 13.17 33.40
CA HIS A 70 -5.92 14.51 33.72
C HIS A 70 -5.58 15.30 32.45
N VAL A 71 -6.11 16.52 32.30
CA VAL A 71 -5.69 17.47 31.29
C VAL A 71 -4.31 18.03 31.71
N SER A 72 -3.27 17.71 30.96
CA SER A 72 -1.90 18.16 31.26
C SER A 72 -1.53 19.47 30.54
N ARG A 73 -2.14 19.73 29.38
CA ARG A 73 -1.90 20.91 28.55
C ARG A 73 -3.10 21.17 27.66
N THR A 74 -3.33 22.43 27.32
CA THR A 74 -4.21 22.86 26.24
C THR A 74 -3.54 23.92 25.40
N GLU A 75 -3.83 23.95 24.09
CA GLU A 75 -3.32 24.94 23.16
C GLU A 75 -4.38 25.21 22.09
N ALA A 76 -4.91 26.43 22.06
CA ALA A 76 -5.86 26.84 21.04
C ALA A 76 -5.14 27.41 19.82
N ALA A 77 -5.60 27.05 18.63
CA ALA A 77 -5.16 27.70 17.40
C ALA A 77 -5.66 29.15 17.34
N ALA A 78 -4.95 30.00 16.63
CA ALA A 78 -5.36 31.39 16.41
C ALA A 78 -6.76 31.42 15.77
N GLY A 79 -7.67 32.23 16.36
CA GLY A 79 -9.06 32.34 15.90
C GLY A 79 -10.01 31.27 16.43
N GLY A 80 -9.55 30.38 17.34
CA GLY A 80 -10.42 29.46 18.09
C GLY A 80 -11.12 28.38 17.28
N SER A 81 -10.67 28.10 16.05
CA SER A 81 -11.23 27.03 15.21
C SER A 81 -10.75 25.64 15.64
N TYR A 82 -9.60 25.57 16.33
CA TYR A 82 -9.02 24.31 16.81
C TYR A 82 -8.52 24.46 18.24
N LEU A 83 -8.56 23.34 18.95
CA LEU A 83 -8.03 23.20 20.31
C LEU A 83 -7.30 21.87 20.43
N PHE A 84 -6.02 21.91 20.77
CA PHE A 84 -5.26 20.75 21.20
C PHE A 84 -5.44 20.55 22.70
N VAL A 85 -5.73 19.31 23.11
CA VAL A 85 -5.86 18.92 24.52
C VAL A 85 -5.03 17.69 24.78
N TRP A 86 -4.05 17.79 25.68
CA TRP A 86 -3.25 16.64 26.09
C TRP A 86 -3.83 16.03 27.36
N LEU A 87 -4.18 14.76 27.27
CA LEU A 87 -4.75 13.96 28.33
C LEU A 87 -3.72 12.95 28.82
N LYS A 88 -3.54 12.87 30.15
CA LYS A 88 -2.85 11.77 30.81
C LYS A 88 -3.88 10.75 31.29
N ILE A 89 -3.76 9.51 30.80
CA ILE A 89 -4.65 8.41 31.15
C ILE A 89 -3.97 7.60 32.24
N GLY A 90 -4.51 7.68 33.46
CA GLY A 90 -3.97 6.93 34.61
C GLY A 90 -4.08 5.41 34.41
N ALA A 91 -3.15 4.66 35.01
CA ALA A 91 -3.14 3.19 34.89
C ALA A 91 -4.43 2.53 35.43
N ASP A 92 -5.10 3.17 36.39
CA ASP A 92 -6.34 2.66 37.00
C ASP A 92 -7.60 3.16 36.30
N THR A 93 -7.48 3.89 35.19
CA THR A 93 -8.63 4.39 34.44
C THR A 93 -9.48 3.21 33.96
N LYS A 94 -10.79 3.29 34.19
CA LYS A 94 -11.74 2.28 33.74
C LYS A 94 -12.33 2.67 32.38
N SER A 95 -12.73 1.67 31.59
CA SER A 95 -13.48 1.89 30.36
C SER A 95 -14.82 2.60 30.64
N GLY A 96 -15.21 3.47 29.72
CA GLY A 96 -16.40 4.29 29.83
C GLY A 96 -16.28 5.54 28.94
N THR A 97 -17.26 6.43 28.96
CA THR A 97 -17.19 7.69 28.22
C THR A 97 -16.77 8.83 29.15
N ALA A 98 -15.63 9.44 28.85
CA ALA A 98 -15.22 10.67 29.50
C ALA A 98 -15.98 11.85 28.88
N VAL A 99 -16.59 12.68 29.72
CA VAL A 99 -17.16 13.98 29.32
C VAL A 99 -16.21 15.07 29.79
N CYS A 100 -15.59 15.76 28.83
CA CYS A 100 -14.65 16.83 29.09
C CYS A 100 -15.29 18.19 28.81
N ARG A 101 -15.34 19.05 29.83
CA ARG A 101 -15.91 20.39 29.76
C ARG A 101 -14.85 21.39 29.38
N ILE A 102 -15.16 22.26 28.44
CA ILE A 102 -14.31 23.34 27.95
C ILE A 102 -14.94 24.67 28.38
N THR A 103 -14.20 25.49 29.11
CA THR A 103 -14.58 26.86 29.45
C THR A 103 -13.80 27.82 28.57
N THR A 104 -14.49 28.74 27.92
CA THR A 104 -13.93 29.77 27.05
C THR A 104 -14.43 31.15 27.48
N PRO A 105 -13.86 32.27 27.02
CA PRO A 105 -14.39 33.61 27.30
C PRO A 105 -15.82 33.82 26.80
N LYS A 106 -16.28 33.04 25.81
CA LYS A 106 -17.62 33.15 25.19
C LYS A 106 -18.63 32.14 25.75
N GLY A 107 -18.24 31.29 26.70
CA GLY A 107 -19.17 30.35 27.32
C GLY A 107 -18.52 28.97 27.55
N ILE A 108 -19.39 27.96 27.65
CA ILE A 108 -19.00 26.60 27.98
C ILE A 108 -19.51 25.66 26.92
N THR A 109 -18.65 24.71 26.53
CA THR A 109 -18.98 23.56 25.69
C THR A 109 -18.37 22.29 26.28
N SER A 110 -18.58 21.14 25.64
CA SER A 110 -17.99 19.88 26.06
C SER A 110 -17.77 18.96 24.85
N PHE A 111 -16.92 17.96 25.05
CA PHE A 111 -16.77 16.84 24.13
C PHE A 111 -16.80 15.52 24.90
N GLU A 112 -17.12 14.47 24.21
CA GLU A 112 -17.10 13.10 24.71
C GLU A 112 -15.88 12.36 24.14
N LEU A 113 -15.25 11.54 24.99
CA LEU A 113 -14.18 10.62 24.59
C LEU A 113 -14.51 9.23 25.11
N PRO A 114 -14.99 8.32 24.23
CA PRO A 114 -15.13 6.92 24.59
C PRO A 114 -13.77 6.28 24.87
N LEU A 115 -13.60 5.66 26.03
CA LEU A 115 -12.44 4.91 26.46
C LEU A 115 -12.78 3.43 26.53
N ALA A 116 -12.33 2.64 25.58
CA ALA A 116 -12.59 1.20 25.55
C ALA A 116 -11.56 0.41 26.35
N ALA A 117 -11.92 -0.77 26.82
CA ALA A 117 -10.94 -1.76 27.26
C ALA A 117 -10.25 -2.36 26.01
N ARG A 118 -8.93 -2.62 26.10
CA ARG A 118 -8.25 -3.31 24.99
C ARG A 118 -8.78 -4.73 24.82
N ALA A 119 -9.11 -5.08 23.60
CA ALA A 119 -9.50 -6.45 23.25
C ALA A 119 -8.27 -7.40 23.29
N PRO A 120 -8.48 -8.71 23.46
CA PRO A 120 -7.41 -9.69 23.28
C PRO A 120 -6.73 -9.55 21.92
N THR A 121 -5.41 -9.70 21.90
CA THR A 121 -4.57 -9.53 20.70
C THR A 121 -4.31 -10.83 19.94
N LEU A 122 -4.82 -11.95 20.42
CA LEU A 122 -4.64 -13.26 19.79
C LEU A 122 -5.24 -13.25 18.38
N GLY A 123 -4.42 -13.62 17.40
CA GLY A 123 -4.82 -13.65 15.98
C GLY A 123 -4.90 -12.29 15.28
N LYS A 124 -4.39 -11.22 15.93
CA LYS A 124 -4.33 -9.85 15.39
C LYS A 124 -2.89 -9.36 15.30
N PHE A 125 -2.64 -8.30 14.51
CA PHE A 125 -1.33 -7.66 14.41
C PHE A 125 -0.21 -8.62 14.00
N GLN A 126 -0.51 -9.56 13.08
CA GLN A 126 0.36 -10.71 12.80
C GLN A 126 1.55 -10.34 11.92
N GLY A 127 1.43 -9.29 11.10
CA GLY A 127 2.44 -8.91 10.12
C GLY A 127 2.52 -9.88 8.95
N LEU A 128 3.36 -9.54 7.96
CA LEU A 128 3.68 -10.41 6.84
C LEU A 128 4.74 -11.45 7.23
N SER A 129 4.61 -12.62 6.64
CA SER A 129 5.57 -13.71 6.68
C SER A 129 5.80 -14.27 5.26
N GLN A 130 6.79 -15.11 5.11
CA GLN A 130 7.08 -15.80 3.84
C GLN A 130 5.95 -16.77 3.41
N ASP A 131 5.05 -17.13 4.32
CA ASP A 131 3.89 -17.95 4.01
C ASP A 131 2.77 -17.17 3.31
N ASP A 132 2.89 -15.83 3.28
CA ASP A 132 1.82 -14.99 2.78
C ASP A 132 1.86 -14.80 1.26
N VAL A 133 0.69 -14.52 0.74
CA VAL A 133 0.39 -14.07 -0.63
C VAL A 133 -0.52 -12.87 -0.49
N MET A 134 -0.02 -11.69 -0.87
CA MET A 134 -0.76 -10.44 -0.81
C MET A 134 -1.65 -10.28 -2.04
N TYR A 135 -2.86 -9.76 -1.85
CA TYR A 135 -3.78 -9.47 -2.93
C TYR A 135 -4.30 -8.04 -2.81
N LEU A 136 -3.95 -7.20 -3.78
CA LEU A 136 -4.36 -5.81 -3.85
C LEU A 136 -5.77 -5.69 -4.41
N ILE A 137 -6.65 -5.04 -3.65
CA ILE A 137 -8.04 -4.76 -4.02
C ILE A 137 -8.28 -3.25 -4.03
N MET A 138 -8.87 -2.74 -5.09
CA MET A 138 -9.56 -1.45 -5.10
C MET A 138 -11.03 -1.70 -4.74
N PRO A 139 -11.49 -1.31 -3.52
CA PRO A 139 -12.84 -1.64 -3.06
C PRO A 139 -13.93 -1.22 -4.03
N ASP A 140 -13.86 0.02 -4.53
CA ASP A 140 -14.82 0.58 -5.49
C ASP A 140 -14.94 -0.21 -6.81
N ARG A 141 -13.94 -1.05 -7.14
CA ARG A 141 -13.83 -1.74 -8.44
C ARG A 141 -13.92 -3.26 -8.35
N PHE A 142 -14.08 -3.81 -7.15
CA PHE A 142 -14.05 -5.26 -6.96
C PHE A 142 -15.45 -5.87 -6.99
N ALA A 143 -16.34 -5.47 -6.11
CA ALA A 143 -17.73 -5.96 -6.09
C ALA A 143 -18.63 -5.03 -5.27
N ASN A 144 -19.87 -4.86 -5.73
CA ASN A 144 -20.93 -4.14 -5.03
C ASN A 144 -21.71 -5.13 -4.13
N GLY A 145 -21.65 -4.92 -2.84
CA GLY A 145 -22.39 -5.71 -1.84
C GLY A 145 -23.63 -5.01 -1.30
N ASP A 146 -23.66 -3.67 -1.40
CA ASP A 146 -24.75 -2.84 -0.88
C ASP A 146 -24.99 -1.62 -1.78
N SER A 147 -25.91 -1.75 -2.72
CA SER A 147 -26.23 -0.66 -3.65
C SER A 147 -26.84 0.59 -3.00
N THR A 148 -27.12 0.58 -1.70
CA THR A 148 -27.65 1.75 -0.99
C THR A 148 -26.58 2.77 -0.64
N ASN A 149 -25.30 2.40 -0.71
CA ASN A 149 -24.15 3.27 -0.46
C ASN A 149 -23.47 3.79 -1.75
N ASP A 150 -23.93 3.36 -2.93
CA ASP A 150 -23.32 3.75 -4.22
C ASP A 150 -23.27 5.29 -4.39
N GLU A 151 -24.32 6.00 -3.92
CA GLU A 151 -24.44 7.46 -4.00
C GLU A 151 -24.86 8.03 -2.65
N PRO A 152 -23.91 8.27 -1.72
CA PRO A 152 -24.23 8.86 -0.42
C PRO A 152 -24.87 10.24 -0.55
N ALA A 153 -25.77 10.57 0.38
CA ALA A 153 -26.50 11.84 0.36
C ALA A 153 -25.60 13.10 0.37
N GLU A 154 -24.41 12.97 0.96
CA GLU A 154 -23.39 14.03 1.01
C GLU A 154 -22.55 14.14 -0.27
N ALA A 155 -22.67 13.19 -1.20
CA ALA A 155 -21.90 13.15 -2.45
C ALA A 155 -22.80 12.89 -3.69
N PRO A 156 -23.85 13.69 -3.92
CA PRO A 156 -24.77 13.47 -5.03
C PRO A 156 -24.05 13.61 -6.38
N GLY A 157 -24.34 12.70 -7.32
CA GLY A 157 -23.74 12.65 -8.66
C GLY A 157 -22.33 12.08 -8.69
N SER A 158 -21.88 11.42 -7.62
CA SER A 158 -20.55 10.78 -7.55
C SER A 158 -20.49 9.40 -8.20
N HIS A 159 -21.62 8.67 -8.25
CA HIS A 159 -21.72 7.33 -8.81
C HIS A 159 -22.05 7.35 -10.31
N ASP A 160 -21.21 6.75 -11.14
CA ASP A 160 -21.46 6.53 -12.55
C ASP A 160 -20.49 5.50 -13.15
N ARG A 161 -20.90 4.25 -13.28
CA ARG A 161 -20.05 3.17 -13.86
C ARG A 161 -19.62 3.41 -15.32
N ALA A 162 -20.28 4.31 -16.05
CA ALA A 162 -19.87 4.66 -17.40
C ALA A 162 -18.70 5.66 -17.42
N LYS A 163 -18.38 6.29 -16.32
CA LYS A 163 -17.28 7.26 -16.18
C LYS A 163 -16.11 6.66 -15.41
N PRO A 164 -14.98 6.37 -16.05
CA PRO A 164 -13.86 5.66 -15.44
C PRO A 164 -13.28 6.29 -14.15
N ARG A 165 -13.53 7.58 -13.90
CA ARG A 165 -13.08 8.32 -12.71
C ARG A 165 -14.18 8.59 -11.69
N ALA A 166 -15.42 8.12 -11.91
CA ALA A 166 -16.48 8.17 -10.90
C ALA A 166 -16.38 6.97 -9.96
N TYR A 167 -17.13 7.00 -8.86
CA TYR A 167 -17.38 5.81 -8.06
C TYR A 167 -18.24 4.82 -8.86
N HIS A 168 -17.96 3.53 -8.74
CA HIS A 168 -18.67 2.45 -9.42
C HIS A 168 -19.53 1.62 -8.46
N GLY A 169 -19.46 1.89 -7.16
CA GLY A 169 -20.29 1.26 -6.14
C GLY A 169 -19.75 -0.07 -5.60
N GLY A 170 -18.50 -0.43 -5.89
CA GLY A 170 -17.86 -1.52 -5.16
C GLY A 170 -17.59 -1.12 -3.72
N ASP A 171 -17.69 -2.06 -2.76
CA ASP A 171 -17.70 -1.77 -1.34
C ASP A 171 -17.09 -2.87 -0.46
N LEU A 172 -16.97 -2.58 0.84
CA LEU A 172 -16.42 -3.50 1.83
C LEU A 172 -17.28 -4.77 2.02
N LEU A 173 -18.60 -4.67 1.83
CA LEU A 173 -19.50 -5.82 1.89
C LEU A 173 -19.32 -6.72 0.67
N GLY A 174 -19.13 -6.14 -0.51
CA GLY A 174 -18.81 -6.88 -1.74
C GLY A 174 -17.52 -7.68 -1.60
N ILE A 175 -16.47 -7.09 -1.03
CA ILE A 175 -15.23 -7.82 -0.73
C ILE A 175 -15.50 -8.97 0.23
N LYS A 176 -16.21 -8.69 1.33
CA LYS A 176 -16.55 -9.72 2.34
C LYS A 176 -17.31 -10.90 1.73
N ASN A 177 -18.22 -10.63 0.81
CA ASN A 177 -19.02 -11.67 0.13
C ASN A 177 -18.18 -12.57 -0.79
N HIS A 178 -16.97 -12.12 -1.20
CA HIS A 178 -16.09 -12.86 -2.09
C HIS A 178 -14.81 -13.38 -1.41
N LEU A 179 -14.73 -13.39 -0.08
CA LEU A 179 -13.58 -13.94 0.65
C LEU A 179 -13.30 -15.41 0.32
N GLN A 180 -14.33 -16.21 0.05
CA GLN A 180 -14.16 -17.60 -0.32
C GLN A 180 -13.44 -17.76 -1.67
N TYR A 181 -13.75 -16.91 -2.66
CA TYR A 181 -13.04 -16.85 -3.94
C TYR A 181 -11.53 -16.60 -3.75
N LEU A 182 -11.19 -15.64 -2.91
CA LEU A 182 -9.80 -15.27 -2.60
C LEU A 182 -9.08 -16.43 -1.87
N LYS A 183 -9.75 -17.05 -0.93
CA LYS A 183 -9.23 -18.23 -0.22
C LYS A 183 -8.99 -19.41 -1.16
N ASP A 184 -9.93 -19.67 -2.06
CA ASP A 184 -9.83 -20.78 -3.03
C ASP A 184 -8.71 -20.53 -4.05
N LEU A 185 -8.44 -19.26 -4.39
CA LEU A 185 -7.27 -18.86 -5.19
C LEU A 185 -5.95 -19.14 -4.45
N GLY A 186 -5.92 -19.00 -3.13
CA GLY A 186 -4.74 -19.20 -2.30
C GLY A 186 -4.19 -17.92 -1.66
N VAL A 187 -4.97 -16.83 -1.68
CA VAL A 187 -4.65 -15.55 -1.03
C VAL A 187 -4.66 -15.69 0.49
N THR A 188 -3.70 -15.06 1.16
CA THR A 188 -3.60 -15.05 2.62
C THR A 188 -3.61 -13.65 3.23
N THR A 189 -3.39 -12.61 2.44
CA THR A 189 -3.33 -11.22 2.93
C THR A 189 -4.04 -10.30 1.95
N LEU A 190 -4.99 -9.52 2.45
CA LEU A 190 -5.71 -8.52 1.67
C LEU A 190 -5.08 -7.15 1.90
N TRP A 191 -4.67 -6.48 0.85
CA TRP A 191 -4.33 -5.07 0.85
C TRP A 191 -5.43 -4.32 0.11
N LEU A 192 -6.15 -3.45 0.82
CA LEU A 192 -7.16 -2.56 0.25
C LEU A 192 -6.53 -1.20 -0.03
N THR A 193 -6.81 -0.58 -1.19
CA THR A 193 -6.50 0.85 -1.35
C THR A 193 -7.21 1.67 -0.27
N PRO A 194 -6.79 2.93 0.01
CA PRO A 194 -7.27 3.64 1.20
C PRO A 194 -8.79 3.69 1.29
N ILE A 195 -9.31 3.34 2.47
CA ILE A 195 -10.76 3.28 2.73
C ILE A 195 -11.26 4.52 3.48
N VAL A 196 -10.37 5.46 3.79
CA VAL A 196 -10.71 6.68 4.52
C VAL A 196 -11.55 7.61 3.66
N ARG A 197 -12.35 8.49 4.30
CA ARG A 197 -13.27 9.38 3.61
C ARG A 197 -12.55 10.33 2.66
N ASN A 198 -13.01 10.37 1.41
CA ASN A 198 -12.52 11.22 0.34
C ASN A 198 -13.48 12.37 0.03
N GLY A 199 -12.98 13.43 -0.58
CA GLY A 199 -13.72 14.69 -0.72
C GLY A 199 -14.18 15.04 -2.12
N ALA A 200 -13.71 14.35 -3.14
CA ALA A 200 -14.06 14.65 -4.53
C ALA A 200 -14.75 13.47 -5.19
N PRO A 201 -15.69 13.71 -6.12
CA PRO A 201 -16.33 12.64 -6.88
C PRO A 201 -15.35 11.76 -7.69
N GLN A 202 -14.11 12.22 -7.86
CA GLN A 202 -13.07 11.52 -8.61
C GLN A 202 -12.07 10.78 -7.72
N ASP A 203 -12.22 10.88 -6.39
CA ASP A 203 -11.28 10.29 -5.43
C ASP A 203 -11.63 8.84 -5.05
N TYR A 204 -12.34 8.13 -5.95
CA TYR A 204 -12.72 6.71 -5.78
C TYR A 204 -11.53 5.80 -5.41
N HIS A 205 -10.33 6.26 -5.70
CA HIS A 205 -9.08 5.53 -5.43
C HIS A 205 -8.62 5.59 -3.96
N GLY A 206 -9.17 6.52 -3.15
CA GLY A 206 -8.92 6.61 -1.73
C GLY A 206 -7.77 7.55 -1.30
N TYR A 207 -6.93 8.04 -2.22
CA TYR A 207 -5.73 8.82 -1.88
C TYR A 207 -5.98 10.33 -1.69
N GLY A 208 -7.21 10.79 -1.73
CA GLY A 208 -7.61 12.19 -1.52
C GLY A 208 -8.37 12.42 -0.21
N ALA A 209 -7.84 11.92 0.92
CA ALA A 209 -8.51 11.91 2.22
C ALA A 209 -8.95 13.31 2.70
N VAL A 210 -10.18 13.41 3.19
CA VAL A 210 -10.74 14.61 3.87
C VAL A 210 -11.12 14.34 5.33
N ASP A 211 -11.06 13.09 5.75
CA ASP A 211 -11.22 12.66 7.13
C ASP A 211 -10.42 11.37 7.35
N LEU A 212 -9.37 11.46 8.17
CA LEU A 212 -8.45 10.35 8.42
C LEU A 212 -8.96 9.33 9.45
N TYR A 213 -10.10 9.60 10.12
CA TYR A 213 -10.71 8.71 11.12
C TYR A 213 -12.08 8.13 10.69
N ALA A 214 -12.56 8.46 9.51
CA ALA A 214 -13.83 7.96 9.00
C ALA A 214 -13.62 7.07 7.76
N VAL A 215 -14.44 6.04 7.61
CA VAL A 215 -14.54 5.25 6.37
C VAL A 215 -15.32 6.06 5.33
N ASP A 216 -14.93 5.95 4.07
CA ASP A 216 -15.64 6.57 2.95
C ASP A 216 -17.06 5.98 2.84
N PRO A 217 -18.11 6.82 2.84
CA PRO A 217 -19.49 6.32 2.82
C PRO A 217 -19.85 5.53 1.56
N HIS A 218 -19.16 5.75 0.42
CA HIS A 218 -19.34 4.91 -0.78
C HIS A 218 -18.87 3.47 -0.55
N LEU A 219 -17.93 3.27 0.37
CA LEU A 219 -17.39 1.93 0.69
C LEU A 219 -18.14 1.28 1.87
N GLY A 220 -19.04 2.04 2.53
CA GLY A 220 -19.79 1.60 3.69
C GLY A 220 -19.43 2.34 4.97
N SER A 221 -19.35 1.64 6.08
CA SER A 221 -19.10 2.19 7.42
C SER A 221 -17.90 1.55 8.11
N LEU A 222 -17.48 2.15 9.23
CA LEU A 222 -16.47 1.51 10.11
C LEU A 222 -16.91 0.10 10.50
N LYS A 223 -18.21 -0.13 10.76
CA LYS A 223 -18.74 -1.46 11.07
C LYS A 223 -18.50 -2.44 9.93
N ASN A 224 -18.73 -2.04 8.67
CA ASN A 224 -18.48 -2.90 7.50
C ASN A 224 -17.00 -3.28 7.40
N TYR A 225 -16.08 -2.34 7.68
CA TYR A 225 -14.64 -2.63 7.71
C TYR A 225 -14.26 -3.61 8.82
N LEU A 226 -14.77 -3.41 10.04
CA LEU A 226 -14.55 -4.31 11.17
C LEU A 226 -15.11 -5.73 10.90
N ASP A 227 -16.30 -5.81 10.30
CA ASP A 227 -16.93 -7.07 9.91
C ASP A 227 -16.13 -7.81 8.82
N LEU A 228 -15.56 -7.06 7.84
CA LEU A 228 -14.67 -7.63 6.82
C LEU A 228 -13.40 -8.17 7.47
N GLY A 229 -12.75 -7.40 8.34
CA GLY A 229 -11.53 -7.83 9.04
C GLY A 229 -11.77 -9.09 9.88
N ALA A 230 -12.85 -9.13 10.65
CA ALA A 230 -13.22 -10.29 11.43
C ALA A 230 -13.47 -11.54 10.55
N ALA A 231 -14.18 -11.37 9.42
CA ALA A 231 -14.46 -12.46 8.49
C ALA A 231 -13.18 -12.98 7.79
N ALA A 232 -12.26 -12.08 7.42
CA ALA A 232 -10.96 -12.44 6.85
C ALA A 232 -10.13 -13.25 7.86
N HIS A 233 -10.00 -12.76 9.09
CA HIS A 233 -9.28 -13.47 10.17
C HIS A 233 -9.88 -14.86 10.46
N GLN A 234 -11.22 -15.00 10.46
CA GLN A 234 -11.90 -16.29 10.62
C GLN A 234 -11.53 -17.28 9.50
N GLN A 235 -11.21 -16.80 8.31
CA GLN A 235 -10.76 -17.62 7.19
C GLN A 235 -9.23 -17.79 7.14
N GLY A 236 -8.49 -17.24 8.10
CA GLY A 236 -7.03 -17.30 8.18
C GLY A 236 -6.33 -16.28 7.27
N MET A 237 -7.04 -15.28 6.77
CA MET A 237 -6.48 -14.18 5.98
C MET A 237 -6.17 -12.98 6.86
N LYS A 238 -5.13 -12.23 6.50
CA LYS A 238 -4.69 -10.99 7.13
C LYS A 238 -5.25 -9.77 6.40
N ILE A 239 -5.32 -8.64 7.10
CA ILE A 239 -5.74 -7.33 6.54
C ILE A 239 -4.60 -6.34 6.65
N PHE A 240 -4.24 -5.72 5.53
CA PHE A 240 -3.32 -4.60 5.43
C PHE A 240 -4.08 -3.33 5.08
N PHE A 241 -3.80 -2.29 5.84
CA PHE A 241 -4.36 -0.96 5.62
C PHE A 241 -3.39 -0.12 4.80
N ASP A 242 -3.90 0.66 3.86
CA ASP A 242 -3.11 1.60 3.07
C ASP A 242 -3.01 2.93 3.82
N ALA A 243 -1.85 3.23 4.37
CA ALA A 243 -1.58 4.46 5.09
C ALA A 243 -0.97 5.53 4.17
N VAL A 244 -1.55 6.72 4.20
CA VAL A 244 -1.12 7.89 3.40
C VAL A 244 -0.73 9.05 4.33
N PRO A 245 0.40 8.98 5.07
CA PRO A 245 0.78 10.07 5.97
C PRO A 245 1.38 11.29 5.26
N ASN A 246 1.77 11.15 3.99
CA ASN A 246 2.41 12.21 3.22
C ASN A 246 1.47 13.39 2.98
N HIS A 247 0.24 13.15 2.57
CA HIS A 247 -0.67 14.20 2.10
C HIS A 247 -2.13 13.94 2.45
N VAL A 248 -2.94 14.95 2.24
CA VAL A 248 -4.41 14.88 2.29
C VAL A 248 -5.01 15.34 0.96
N GLY A 249 -6.31 15.15 0.79
CA GLY A 249 -7.04 15.66 -0.38
C GLY A 249 -7.12 17.19 -0.39
N GLN A 250 -7.18 17.79 -1.58
CA GLN A 250 -7.32 19.25 -1.74
C GLN A 250 -8.54 19.84 -1.03
N LYS A 251 -9.58 19.04 -0.85
CA LYS A 251 -10.83 19.46 -0.19
C LYS A 251 -10.82 19.20 1.32
N HIS A 252 -9.71 18.72 1.88
CA HIS A 252 -9.62 18.59 3.33
C HIS A 252 -9.84 19.95 3.99
N PRO A 253 -10.68 20.05 5.06
CA PRO A 253 -10.96 21.33 5.73
C PRO A 253 -9.71 22.08 6.18
N TRP A 254 -8.65 21.38 6.54
CA TRP A 254 -7.36 21.97 6.94
C TRP A 254 -6.67 22.76 5.83
N VAL A 255 -6.96 22.51 4.56
CA VAL A 255 -6.34 23.25 3.45
C VAL A 255 -6.78 24.71 3.44
N ALA A 256 -8.06 24.95 3.76
CA ALA A 256 -8.61 26.29 3.86
C ALA A 256 -8.33 26.94 5.23
N ASN A 257 -8.29 26.13 6.30
CA ASN A 257 -8.10 26.60 7.67
C ASN A 257 -7.28 25.55 8.44
N PRO A 258 -5.93 25.59 8.38
CA PRO A 258 -5.09 24.59 9.03
C PRO A 258 -5.10 24.74 10.56
N PRO A 259 -4.92 23.64 11.32
CA PRO A 259 -4.82 23.70 12.78
C PRO A 259 -3.69 24.59 13.29
N LEU A 260 -2.57 24.65 12.53
CA LEU A 260 -1.42 25.52 12.78
C LEU A 260 -0.92 26.08 11.43
N PRO A 261 -0.26 27.26 11.43
CA PRO A 261 0.25 27.88 10.19
C PRO A 261 1.24 26.99 9.42
N ASP A 262 1.94 26.10 10.10
CA ASP A 262 2.93 25.18 9.57
C ASP A 262 2.44 23.70 9.62
N TRP A 263 1.12 23.47 9.53
CA TRP A 263 0.51 22.15 9.47
C TRP A 263 0.85 21.41 8.18
N PHE A 264 1.04 22.17 7.10
CA PHE A 264 1.50 21.72 5.80
C PHE A 264 2.83 22.37 5.44
N HIS A 265 3.60 21.74 4.55
CA HIS A 265 4.69 22.42 3.86
C HIS A 265 4.10 23.36 2.80
N GLY A 266 4.18 24.65 3.08
CA GLY A 266 3.59 25.68 2.21
C GLY A 266 2.08 25.88 2.44
N THR A 267 1.47 26.58 1.49
CA THR A 267 0.03 26.94 1.50
C THR A 267 -0.57 26.72 0.13
N LEU A 268 -1.89 26.81 0.02
CA LEU A 268 -2.59 26.69 -1.27
C LEU A 268 -2.04 27.65 -2.34
N GLN A 269 -1.57 28.83 -1.95
CA GLN A 269 -1.04 29.85 -2.86
C GLN A 269 0.48 29.71 -3.10
N HIS A 270 1.21 29.14 -2.16
CA HIS A 270 2.68 29.07 -2.19
C HIS A 270 3.17 27.73 -1.62
N HIS A 271 3.49 26.81 -2.51
CA HIS A 271 4.07 25.50 -2.18
C HIS A 271 5.04 25.05 -3.26
N MET A 272 5.90 24.11 -2.96
CA MET A 272 6.72 23.38 -3.92
C MET A 272 5.89 22.25 -4.54
N ASP A 273 6.22 21.87 -5.76
CA ASP A 273 5.65 20.68 -6.42
C ASP A 273 6.74 19.59 -6.45
N SER A 274 6.46 18.43 -5.86
CA SER A 274 7.41 17.34 -5.73
C SER A 274 7.88 16.77 -7.09
N PHE A 275 7.13 16.99 -8.17
CA PHE A 275 7.47 16.54 -9.53
C PHE A 275 7.99 17.64 -10.44
N SER A 276 7.93 18.90 -10.03
CA SER A 276 8.43 20.01 -10.84
C SER A 276 9.92 20.24 -10.60
N PRO A 277 10.72 20.43 -11.69
CA PRO A 277 12.13 20.77 -11.54
C PRO A 277 12.31 22.07 -10.76
N VAL A 278 13.11 22.04 -9.70
CA VAL A 278 13.46 23.23 -8.93
C VAL A 278 14.30 24.16 -9.79
N LYS A 279 13.84 25.40 -10.03
CA LYS A 279 14.57 26.40 -10.81
C LYS A 279 15.95 26.64 -10.19
N GLY A 280 16.99 26.52 -11.02
CA GLY A 280 18.38 26.76 -10.58
C GLY A 280 19.07 25.55 -9.96
N THR A 281 18.45 24.40 -9.93
CA THR A 281 19.08 23.11 -9.56
C THR A 281 19.57 22.36 -10.79
N PHE A 282 20.42 21.34 -10.58
CA PHE A 282 21.00 20.48 -11.61
C PHE A 282 19.97 19.51 -12.27
N TYR A 283 18.69 19.58 -11.96
CA TYR A 283 17.66 18.88 -12.71
C TYR A 283 17.70 19.34 -14.16
N GLY A 284 18.32 18.53 -14.97
CA GLY A 284 18.69 18.92 -16.31
C GLY A 284 17.47 19.18 -17.18
N LYS A 285 17.46 20.35 -17.80
CA LYS A 285 16.83 20.44 -19.10
C LYS A 285 17.49 19.43 -20.02
N ALA A 286 16.70 18.70 -20.83
CA ALA A 286 17.24 17.82 -21.86
C ALA A 286 18.33 18.59 -22.64
N GLY A 287 19.57 18.07 -22.66
CA GLY A 287 20.71 18.71 -23.31
C GLY A 287 21.67 19.52 -22.42
N SER A 288 21.41 19.66 -21.12
CA SER A 288 22.44 20.18 -20.19
C SER A 288 23.44 19.08 -19.81
N GLN A 289 24.72 19.45 -19.65
CA GLN A 289 25.74 18.54 -19.08
C GLN A 289 25.64 18.41 -17.56
N ALA A 290 24.53 18.82 -16.99
CA ALA A 290 24.26 18.72 -15.57
C ALA A 290 24.00 17.26 -15.20
N ILE A 291 24.44 16.86 -14.02
CA ILE A 291 24.10 15.56 -13.41
C ILE A 291 22.57 15.52 -13.30
N SER A 292 21.94 14.69 -14.15
CA SER A 292 20.49 14.44 -14.01
C SER A 292 20.33 13.37 -12.96
N HIS A 293 19.93 13.73 -11.75
CA HIS A 293 19.42 12.78 -10.80
C HIS A 293 17.91 12.60 -11.02
N ASP A 294 17.44 11.37 -10.98
CA ASP A 294 16.06 11.08 -10.62
C ASP A 294 15.80 11.71 -9.24
N PRO A 295 14.61 12.26 -8.96
CA PRO A 295 14.29 12.83 -7.65
C PRO A 295 14.61 11.90 -6.47
N PHE A 296 14.38 10.59 -6.59
CA PHE A 296 14.71 9.63 -5.54
C PHE A 296 16.22 9.43 -5.35
N GLU A 297 17.00 9.49 -6.43
CA GLU A 297 18.46 9.43 -6.35
C GLU A 297 19.01 10.56 -5.49
N ALA A 298 18.40 11.77 -5.53
CA ALA A 298 18.79 12.88 -4.68
C ALA A 298 18.61 12.60 -3.17
N LEU A 299 17.66 11.75 -2.79
CA LEU A 299 17.47 11.36 -1.39
C LEU A 299 18.54 10.38 -0.90
N VAL A 300 19.05 9.53 -1.78
CA VAL A 300 20.03 8.50 -1.45
C VAL A 300 21.47 8.97 -1.65
N ASP A 301 21.69 10.06 -2.38
CA ASP A 301 23.00 10.67 -2.62
C ASP A 301 23.38 11.64 -1.50
N PRO A 302 24.42 11.36 -0.68
CA PRO A 302 24.89 12.27 0.36
C PRO A 302 25.40 13.61 -0.17
N HIS A 303 25.75 13.70 -1.45
CA HIS A 303 26.31 14.88 -2.10
C HIS A 303 25.23 15.73 -2.81
N ALA A 304 23.99 15.26 -2.89
CA ALA A 304 22.91 16.02 -3.51
C ALA A 304 22.63 17.34 -2.77
N PRO A 305 22.33 18.45 -3.47
CA PRO A 305 21.94 19.70 -2.85
C PRO A 305 20.70 19.52 -1.96
N ALA A 306 20.70 20.17 -0.78
CA ALA A 306 19.58 20.08 0.16
C ALA A 306 18.23 20.46 -0.46
N LEU A 307 18.22 21.47 -1.35
CA LEU A 307 16.98 21.91 -2.02
C LEU A 307 16.36 20.82 -2.89
N MET A 308 17.18 19.95 -3.53
CA MET A 308 16.67 18.82 -4.31
C MET A 308 15.95 17.81 -3.44
N ARG A 309 16.54 17.48 -2.28
CA ARG A 309 15.90 16.60 -1.29
C ARG A 309 14.60 17.20 -0.75
N ARG A 310 14.65 18.47 -0.35
CA ARG A 310 13.49 19.19 0.18
C ARG A 310 12.35 19.31 -0.84
N ASN A 311 12.66 19.47 -2.13
CA ASN A 311 11.61 19.52 -3.14
C ASN A 311 10.75 18.24 -3.14
N LEU A 312 11.35 17.09 -2.87
CA LEU A 312 10.63 15.84 -2.78
C LEU A 312 9.90 15.67 -1.43
N THR A 313 10.58 15.99 -0.31
CA THR A 313 10.06 15.75 1.05
C THR A 313 9.20 16.87 1.63
N GLU A 314 9.12 18.03 0.96
CA GLU A 314 8.33 19.19 1.38
C GLU A 314 7.43 19.69 0.24
N GLY A 315 7.47 19.06 -0.93
CA GLY A 315 6.66 19.44 -2.09
C GLY A 315 5.29 18.78 -2.08
N TRP A 316 4.25 19.51 -2.43
CA TRP A 316 2.93 18.93 -2.61
C TRP A 316 2.95 17.89 -3.72
N PHE A 317 2.35 16.73 -3.48
CA PHE A 317 2.37 15.61 -4.41
C PHE A 317 1.63 15.99 -5.70
N PHE A 318 2.31 15.92 -6.84
CA PHE A 318 1.86 16.47 -8.13
C PHE A 318 1.48 17.97 -8.10
N GLY A 319 1.97 18.74 -7.12
CA GLY A 319 1.60 20.14 -6.95
C GLY A 319 0.15 20.37 -6.55
N VAL A 320 -0.59 19.32 -6.19
CA VAL A 320 -2.03 19.38 -5.91
C VAL A 320 -2.45 18.78 -4.58
N LEU A 321 -1.76 17.74 -4.08
CA LEU A 321 -2.10 17.11 -2.80
C LEU A 321 -1.25 17.74 -1.69
N PRO A 322 -1.88 18.41 -0.71
CA PRO A 322 -1.19 19.15 0.35
C PRO A 322 -0.31 18.26 1.20
N ASP A 323 0.98 18.56 1.22
CA ASP A 323 2.00 17.81 1.95
C ASP A 323 1.97 18.12 3.44
N MET A 324 1.83 17.08 4.28
CA MET A 324 1.78 17.19 5.74
C MET A 324 3.17 17.47 6.30
N ASN A 325 3.34 18.55 7.06
CA ASN A 325 4.62 18.89 7.67
C ASN A 325 4.96 17.93 8.83
N THR A 326 5.56 16.80 8.49
CA THR A 326 5.93 15.76 9.45
C THR A 326 7.11 16.14 10.36
N GLU A 327 7.82 17.24 10.10
CA GLU A 327 8.81 17.86 11.00
C GLU A 327 8.14 18.61 12.16
N ASN A 328 6.88 19.03 11.99
CA ASN A 328 6.09 19.55 13.10
C ASN A 328 5.70 18.42 14.06
N PRO A 329 6.11 18.47 15.34
CA PRO A 329 5.87 17.36 16.28
C PRO A 329 4.38 17.08 16.54
N LEU A 330 3.49 18.07 16.35
CA LEU A 330 2.05 17.87 16.54
C LEU A 330 1.44 17.12 15.35
N VAL A 331 1.88 17.42 14.13
CA VAL A 331 1.52 16.66 12.93
C VAL A 331 2.03 15.22 13.05
N ALA A 332 3.29 15.04 13.42
CA ALA A 332 3.88 13.71 13.61
C ALA A 332 3.13 12.89 14.67
N GLN A 333 2.79 13.53 15.81
CA GLN A 333 2.02 12.88 16.87
C GLN A 333 0.59 12.52 16.40
N TYR A 334 -0.08 13.42 15.69
CA TYR A 334 -1.41 13.16 15.14
C TYR A 334 -1.40 11.95 14.21
N LEU A 335 -0.47 11.89 13.26
CA LEU A 335 -0.35 10.80 12.28
C LEU A 335 -0.01 9.46 12.96
N LEU A 336 0.87 9.47 13.96
CA LEU A 336 1.18 8.26 14.74
C LEU A 336 -0.06 7.78 15.52
N GLN A 337 -0.78 8.69 16.18
CA GLN A 337 -2.00 8.34 16.92
C GLN A 337 -3.12 7.84 15.99
N ASN A 338 -3.26 8.44 14.81
CA ASN A 338 -4.17 7.96 13.79
C ASN A 338 -3.86 6.51 13.40
N SER A 339 -2.59 6.20 13.15
CA SER A 339 -2.17 4.84 12.83
C SER A 339 -2.41 3.86 13.98
N ILE A 340 -2.09 4.25 15.22
CA ILE A 340 -2.39 3.44 16.42
C ILE A 340 -3.89 3.17 16.54
N TRP A 341 -4.72 4.19 16.29
CA TRP A 341 -6.17 4.06 16.35
C TRP A 341 -6.71 3.04 15.33
N TRP A 342 -6.25 3.11 14.08
CA TRP A 342 -6.65 2.14 13.05
C TRP A 342 -6.20 0.72 13.38
N VAL A 343 -4.98 0.53 13.90
CA VAL A 343 -4.51 -0.79 14.35
C VAL A 343 -5.41 -1.33 15.46
N GLU A 344 -5.66 -0.53 16.49
CA GLU A 344 -6.36 -1.01 17.69
C GLU A 344 -7.85 -1.25 17.43
N ILE A 345 -8.53 -0.37 16.64
CA ILE A 345 -9.96 -0.50 16.36
C ILE A 345 -10.27 -1.68 15.45
N SER A 346 -9.42 -1.96 14.47
CA SER A 346 -9.68 -2.97 13.44
C SER A 346 -8.96 -4.30 13.66
N GLY A 347 -7.87 -4.29 14.42
CA GLY A 347 -7.02 -5.48 14.57
C GLY A 347 -6.24 -5.83 13.31
N LEU A 348 -5.96 -4.85 12.43
CA LEU A 348 -5.20 -5.04 11.19
C LEU A 348 -3.81 -5.62 11.45
N ASP A 349 -3.22 -6.25 10.44
CA ASP A 349 -1.98 -7.02 10.55
C ASP A 349 -0.75 -6.26 10.05
N GLY A 350 -0.94 -5.19 9.29
CA GLY A 350 0.16 -4.37 8.79
C GLY A 350 -0.32 -3.19 7.96
N TYR A 351 0.66 -2.41 7.52
CA TYR A 351 0.44 -1.26 6.64
C TYR A 351 1.17 -1.42 5.30
N ARG A 352 0.48 -1.12 4.22
CA ARG A 352 1.13 -0.58 3.03
C ARG A 352 1.30 0.91 3.27
N VAL A 353 2.48 1.44 3.02
CA VAL A 353 2.79 2.85 3.25
C VAL A 353 3.01 3.54 1.91
N ASP A 354 2.05 4.39 1.56
CA ASP A 354 2.02 5.18 0.35
C ASP A 354 3.17 6.18 0.31
N THR A 355 3.68 6.44 -0.89
CA THR A 355 4.66 7.53 -1.14
C THR A 355 5.79 7.62 -0.11
N PHE A 356 6.32 6.47 0.34
CA PHE A 356 7.28 6.40 1.45
C PHE A 356 8.48 7.36 1.32
N PRO A 357 9.12 7.53 0.15
CA PRO A 357 10.26 8.45 0.00
C PRO A 357 9.93 9.93 0.13
N TYR A 358 8.67 10.31 0.01
CA TYR A 358 8.24 11.72 0.04
C TYR A 358 8.12 12.28 1.46
N VAL A 359 8.24 11.45 2.48
CA VAL A 359 8.19 11.84 3.90
C VAL A 359 9.57 11.73 4.51
N GLY A 360 9.92 12.66 5.39
CA GLY A 360 11.22 12.71 6.07
C GLY A 360 11.53 11.41 6.85
N ARG A 361 12.73 10.85 6.68
CA ARG A 361 13.14 9.59 7.30
C ARG A 361 13.12 9.61 8.84
N LYS A 362 13.29 10.80 9.45
CA LYS A 362 13.19 10.96 10.91
C LYS A 362 11.77 10.66 11.40
N PHE A 363 10.75 11.17 10.70
CA PHE A 363 9.35 10.83 11.01
C PHE A 363 9.13 9.32 10.96
N TRP A 364 9.60 8.67 9.89
CA TRP A 364 9.46 7.22 9.77
C TRP A 364 10.11 6.44 10.90
N ALA A 365 11.32 6.84 11.32
CA ALA A 365 12.00 6.20 12.44
C ALA A 365 11.17 6.27 13.74
N ASP A 366 10.61 7.43 14.04
CA ASP A 366 9.79 7.65 15.23
C ASP A 366 8.43 6.96 15.13
N TRP A 367 7.80 7.02 13.96
CA TRP A 367 6.52 6.36 13.68
C TRP A 367 6.62 4.84 13.81
N HIS A 368 7.64 4.22 13.19
CA HIS A 368 7.88 2.78 13.32
C HIS A 368 8.26 2.38 14.75
N ALA A 369 9.06 3.19 15.45
CA ALA A 369 9.38 2.93 16.85
C ALA A 369 8.14 2.97 17.75
N GLY A 370 7.24 3.94 17.51
CA GLY A 370 5.97 4.06 18.20
C GLY A 370 5.06 2.85 17.99
N LEU A 371 4.88 2.43 16.75
CA LEU A 371 4.07 1.25 16.41
C LEU A 371 4.68 -0.05 16.94
N ARG A 372 5.98 -0.26 16.75
CA ARG A 372 6.67 -1.50 17.17
C ARG A 372 6.61 -1.71 18.69
N ARG A 373 6.64 -0.63 19.46
CA ARG A 373 6.50 -0.70 20.93
C ARG A 373 5.17 -1.31 21.33
N LEU A 374 4.09 -1.04 20.60
CA LEU A 374 2.73 -1.51 20.90
C LEU A 374 2.39 -2.82 20.18
N TYR A 375 2.94 -3.00 18.98
CA TYR A 375 2.63 -4.09 18.05
C TYR A 375 3.90 -4.66 17.43
N PRO A 376 4.70 -5.44 18.18
CA PRO A 376 6.05 -5.86 17.74
C PRO A 376 6.06 -6.78 16.51
N ARG A 377 4.93 -7.40 16.16
CA ARG A 377 4.80 -8.26 14.98
C ARG A 377 4.23 -7.54 13.74
N LEU A 378 3.61 -6.37 13.94
CA LEU A 378 3.05 -5.59 12.83
C LEU A 378 4.16 -5.23 11.84
N THR A 379 3.91 -5.44 10.55
CA THR A 379 4.86 -5.11 9.49
C THR A 379 4.35 -3.99 8.60
N THR A 380 5.30 -3.34 7.94
CA THR A 380 5.05 -2.25 7.00
C THR A 380 5.72 -2.53 5.68
N VAL A 381 5.00 -2.31 4.58
CA VAL A 381 5.51 -2.43 3.21
C VAL A 381 5.50 -1.05 2.58
N GLY A 382 6.68 -0.49 2.32
CA GLY A 382 6.83 0.85 1.75
C GLY A 382 6.76 0.83 0.23
N GLU A 383 6.07 1.82 -0.32
CA GLU A 383 6.14 2.07 -1.75
C GLU A 383 7.37 2.93 -2.07
N VAL A 384 8.30 2.35 -2.83
CA VAL A 384 9.48 3.03 -3.38
C VAL A 384 9.55 2.75 -4.86
N PHE A 385 8.88 3.58 -5.65
CA PHE A 385 8.71 3.37 -7.10
C PHE A 385 10.00 3.69 -7.88
N HIS A 386 10.98 2.79 -7.82
CA HIS A 386 12.27 2.99 -8.48
C HIS A 386 12.86 1.67 -9.00
N PRO A 387 13.49 1.65 -10.21
CA PRO A 387 14.06 0.44 -10.81
C PRO A 387 15.40 0.00 -10.18
N ASP A 388 16.12 0.88 -9.48
CA ASP A 388 17.43 0.59 -8.94
C ASP A 388 17.34 0.03 -7.51
N PRO A 389 17.86 -1.20 -7.26
CA PRO A 389 17.92 -1.79 -5.93
C PRO A 389 18.71 -0.96 -4.91
N SER A 390 19.69 -0.15 -5.34
CA SER A 390 20.45 0.72 -4.44
C SER A 390 19.59 1.82 -3.85
N VAL A 391 18.61 2.32 -4.61
CA VAL A 391 17.63 3.31 -4.16
C VAL A 391 16.59 2.66 -3.26
N THR A 392 15.97 1.56 -3.71
CA THR A 392 14.89 0.92 -2.92
C THR A 392 15.40 0.37 -1.59
N SER A 393 16.60 -0.22 -1.56
CA SER A 393 17.21 -0.74 -0.32
C SER A 393 17.56 0.36 0.69
N PHE A 394 17.81 1.59 0.25
CA PHE A 394 18.14 2.71 1.13
C PHE A 394 17.02 2.98 2.14
N PHE A 395 15.77 2.78 1.76
CA PHE A 395 14.61 3.07 2.58
C PHE A 395 14.24 1.94 3.56
N VAL A 396 14.74 0.71 3.33
CA VAL A 396 14.45 -0.43 4.23
C VAL A 396 15.17 -0.24 5.56
N GLY A 397 14.47 -0.55 6.65
CA GLY A 397 14.97 -0.43 8.02
C GLY A 397 15.98 -1.51 8.42
N GLY A 398 16.46 -1.39 9.65
CA GLY A 398 17.46 -2.27 10.26
C GLY A 398 18.90 -1.81 10.02
N VAL A 399 19.13 -0.75 9.23
CA VAL A 399 20.44 -0.17 8.95
C VAL A 399 20.37 1.35 9.00
N LYS A 400 21.26 1.97 9.77
CA LYS A 400 21.47 3.42 9.70
C LYS A 400 22.18 3.77 8.40
N ARG A 401 21.61 4.69 7.64
CA ARG A 401 22.20 5.18 6.39
C ARG A 401 23.13 6.39 6.65
N TYR A 402 23.58 7.07 5.58
CA TYR A 402 24.52 8.21 5.70
C TYR A 402 23.99 9.36 6.58
N ASP A 403 22.66 9.50 6.68
CA ASP A 403 21.98 10.50 7.52
C ASP A 403 21.91 10.10 9.02
N GLY A 404 22.47 8.95 9.39
CA GLY A 404 22.44 8.41 10.75
C GLY A 404 21.08 7.81 11.16
N ILE A 405 20.10 7.73 10.25
CA ILE A 405 18.74 7.31 10.52
C ILE A 405 18.52 5.86 10.05
N ASP A 406 17.87 5.07 10.89
CA ASP A 406 17.21 3.83 10.53
C ASP A 406 15.71 4.10 10.41
N SER A 407 15.14 3.98 9.22
CA SER A 407 13.71 4.25 8.98
C SER A 407 12.77 3.33 9.75
N GLY A 408 13.23 2.14 10.12
CA GLY A 408 12.42 1.10 10.75
C GLY A 408 11.45 0.37 9.82
N LEU A 409 11.41 0.69 8.53
CA LEU A 409 10.54 0.05 7.53
C LEU A 409 10.81 -1.45 7.43
N SER A 410 9.77 -2.28 7.48
CA SER A 410 9.96 -3.73 7.49
C SER A 410 10.42 -4.27 6.14
N THR A 411 9.83 -3.79 5.04
CA THR A 411 10.15 -4.18 3.67
C THR A 411 9.59 -3.18 2.66
N VAL A 412 9.88 -3.41 1.38
CA VAL A 412 9.38 -2.62 0.24
C VAL A 412 8.79 -3.52 -0.84
N PHE A 413 7.94 -2.95 -1.69
CA PHE A 413 7.59 -3.56 -2.97
C PHE A 413 8.84 -3.66 -3.85
N ASP A 414 9.01 -4.80 -4.52
CA ASP A 414 10.19 -5.08 -5.35
C ASP A 414 10.04 -4.47 -6.76
N TYR A 415 10.03 -3.14 -6.82
CA TYR A 415 10.01 -2.42 -8.10
C TYR A 415 11.17 -2.76 -9.02
N PRO A 416 12.41 -2.99 -8.55
CA PRO A 416 13.47 -3.48 -9.43
C PRO A 416 13.10 -4.76 -10.17
N MET A 417 12.49 -5.73 -9.49
CA MET A 417 12.01 -6.97 -10.12
C MET A 417 10.80 -6.70 -11.03
N TYR A 418 9.87 -5.85 -10.63
CA TYR A 418 8.73 -5.43 -11.46
C TYR A 418 9.20 -4.92 -12.84
N PHE A 419 10.11 -3.96 -12.88
CA PHE A 419 10.64 -3.43 -14.14
C PHE A 419 11.35 -4.51 -14.96
N THR A 420 12.15 -5.34 -14.30
CA THR A 420 12.90 -6.42 -14.95
C THR A 420 11.99 -7.49 -15.55
N LEU A 421 10.97 -7.94 -14.82
CA LEU A 421 10.02 -8.93 -15.35
C LEU A 421 9.31 -8.40 -16.61
N ARG A 422 8.90 -7.14 -16.61
CA ARG A 422 8.25 -6.53 -17.79
C ARG A 422 9.21 -6.37 -18.96
N ASP A 423 10.47 -5.99 -18.72
CA ASP A 423 11.48 -5.89 -19.76
C ASP A 423 11.78 -7.26 -20.38
N VAL A 424 11.96 -8.29 -19.56
CA VAL A 424 12.24 -9.66 -20.02
C VAL A 424 11.04 -10.23 -20.76
N LEU A 425 9.85 -10.19 -20.16
CA LEU A 425 8.69 -10.86 -20.72
C LEU A 425 8.07 -10.14 -21.90
N LEU A 426 8.02 -8.81 -21.89
CA LEU A 426 7.29 -8.00 -22.87
C LEU A 426 8.19 -7.37 -23.93
N ARG A 427 9.45 -7.05 -23.57
CA ARG A 427 10.37 -6.29 -24.43
C ARG A 427 11.55 -7.13 -24.93
N ASN A 428 11.52 -8.44 -24.64
CA ASN A 428 12.55 -9.40 -25.00
C ASN A 428 13.97 -9.02 -24.51
N ALA A 429 14.05 -8.40 -23.34
CA ALA A 429 15.34 -8.23 -22.68
C ALA A 429 15.88 -9.61 -22.24
N PRO A 430 17.21 -9.78 -22.18
CA PRO A 430 17.82 -11.06 -21.79
C PRO A 430 17.28 -11.56 -20.43
N ALA A 431 16.93 -12.84 -20.35
CA ALA A 431 16.42 -13.48 -19.14
C ALA A 431 17.42 -13.40 -17.97
N GLY A 432 18.73 -13.35 -18.27
CA GLY A 432 19.78 -13.12 -17.28
C GLY A 432 19.63 -11.85 -16.45
N ARG A 433 18.88 -10.84 -16.91
CA ARG A 433 18.59 -9.64 -16.11
C ARG A 433 17.86 -9.94 -14.80
N ILE A 434 17.12 -11.04 -14.72
CA ILE A 434 16.49 -11.49 -13.46
C ILE A 434 17.59 -11.82 -12.43
N ALA A 435 18.62 -12.56 -12.85
CA ALA A 435 19.76 -12.86 -12.00
C ALA A 435 20.56 -11.59 -11.64
N ASP A 436 20.61 -10.61 -12.54
CA ASP A 436 21.28 -9.33 -12.27
C ASP A 436 20.61 -8.54 -11.14
N VAL A 437 19.29 -8.52 -11.08
CA VAL A 437 18.56 -7.90 -9.95
C VAL A 437 18.81 -8.69 -8.66
N LEU A 438 18.71 -10.00 -8.71
CA LEU A 438 18.90 -10.87 -7.53
C LEU A 438 20.31 -10.78 -6.92
N ARG A 439 21.33 -10.42 -7.69
CA ARG A 439 22.69 -10.15 -7.15
C ARG A 439 22.70 -9.01 -6.13
N HIS A 440 21.72 -8.09 -6.20
CA HIS A 440 21.59 -6.98 -5.28
C HIS A 440 20.81 -7.33 -3.99
N ASP A 441 20.40 -8.58 -3.82
CA ASP A 441 19.76 -9.05 -2.58
C ASP A 441 20.64 -8.80 -1.35
N SER A 442 21.96 -8.75 -1.52
CA SER A 442 22.93 -8.39 -0.47
C SER A 442 22.76 -6.97 0.09
N LEU A 443 22.04 -6.09 -0.61
CA LEU A 443 21.74 -4.73 -0.13
C LEU A 443 20.62 -4.72 0.92
N TYR A 444 19.85 -5.81 1.04
CA TYR A 444 18.73 -5.94 1.96
C TYR A 444 19.08 -6.92 3.09
N LEU A 445 18.70 -6.57 4.32
CA LEU A 445 18.89 -7.49 5.45
C LEU A 445 18.01 -8.75 5.31
N ARG A 446 16.85 -8.59 4.68
CA ARG A 446 15.88 -9.65 4.49
C ARG A 446 15.32 -9.60 3.07
N PRO A 447 16.09 -10.07 2.07
CA PRO A 447 15.63 -10.10 0.69
C PRO A 447 14.41 -11.02 0.51
N ASP A 448 14.25 -12.01 1.37
CA ASP A 448 13.12 -12.92 1.47
C ASP A 448 11.82 -12.26 1.93
N ALA A 449 11.89 -11.04 2.47
CA ALA A 449 10.72 -10.25 2.86
C ALA A 449 10.28 -9.23 1.80
N LEU A 450 11.04 -9.02 0.72
CA LEU A 450 10.64 -8.17 -0.40
C LEU A 450 9.31 -8.63 -0.99
N VAL A 451 8.53 -7.70 -1.54
CA VAL A 451 7.21 -7.99 -2.11
C VAL A 451 7.27 -7.87 -3.63
N PRO A 452 7.63 -8.97 -4.36
CA PRO A 452 7.63 -8.98 -5.81
C PRO A 452 6.22 -8.97 -6.39
N PHE A 453 6.07 -8.28 -7.51
CA PHE A 453 4.84 -8.15 -8.28
C PHE A 453 5.16 -7.85 -9.75
N PHE A 454 4.16 -7.91 -10.63
CA PHE A 454 4.34 -7.53 -12.04
C PHE A 454 3.27 -6.55 -12.55
N ALA A 455 2.24 -6.26 -11.75
CA ALA A 455 1.22 -5.24 -12.00
C ALA A 455 0.63 -4.75 -10.67
N ASN A 456 0.14 -3.50 -10.67
CA ASN A 456 -0.61 -2.91 -9.57
C ASN A 456 -1.56 -1.83 -10.12
N HIS A 457 -2.20 -1.07 -9.23
CA HIS A 457 -3.18 -0.05 -9.59
C HIS A 457 -2.60 1.24 -10.19
N ASP A 458 -1.26 1.41 -10.22
CA ASP A 458 -0.59 2.61 -10.75
C ASP A 458 0.04 2.42 -12.12
N VAL A 459 0.01 1.20 -12.64
CA VAL A 459 0.63 0.85 -13.92
C VAL A 459 -0.37 0.16 -14.85
N PRO A 460 -0.15 0.19 -16.18
CA PRO A 460 -0.98 -0.58 -17.10
C PRO A 460 -0.98 -2.06 -16.74
N ARG A 461 -2.12 -2.72 -16.84
CA ARG A 461 -2.22 -4.17 -16.64
C ARG A 461 -1.34 -4.91 -17.63
N PHE A 462 -0.71 -5.96 -17.18
CA PHE A 462 0.20 -6.77 -17.98
C PHE A 462 -0.51 -7.32 -19.24
N ALA A 463 -1.77 -7.72 -19.12
CA ALA A 463 -2.59 -8.23 -20.22
C ALA A 463 -2.76 -7.25 -21.38
N SER A 464 -2.68 -5.92 -21.13
CA SER A 464 -2.83 -4.88 -22.15
C SER A 464 -1.51 -4.36 -22.71
N GLU A 465 -0.38 -4.81 -22.21
CA GLU A 465 0.93 -4.38 -22.71
C GLU A 465 1.27 -5.05 -24.05
N PRO A 466 1.93 -4.32 -24.97
CA PRO A 466 2.44 -4.92 -26.19
C PRO A 466 3.34 -6.11 -25.90
N GLY A 467 3.12 -7.21 -26.60
CA GLY A 467 3.87 -8.46 -26.38
C GLY A 467 3.27 -9.40 -25.32
N SER A 468 2.19 -9.01 -24.65
CA SER A 468 1.46 -9.89 -23.72
C SER A 468 0.70 -10.99 -24.46
N SER A 469 0.56 -12.11 -23.79
CA SER A 469 -0.25 -13.28 -24.18
C SER A 469 -0.63 -14.06 -22.92
N VAL A 470 -1.55 -15.02 -23.04
CA VAL A 470 -1.88 -15.94 -21.93
C VAL A 470 -0.62 -16.65 -21.42
N ALA A 471 0.24 -17.13 -22.33
CA ALA A 471 1.51 -17.76 -21.97
C ALA A 471 2.40 -16.81 -21.16
N LYS A 472 2.58 -15.57 -21.63
CA LYS A 472 3.41 -14.56 -20.94
C LYS A 472 2.85 -14.17 -19.57
N GLN A 473 1.53 -14.09 -19.42
CA GLN A 473 0.87 -13.85 -18.12
C GLN A 473 1.16 -15.00 -17.14
N LYS A 474 1.06 -16.25 -17.60
CA LYS A 474 1.41 -17.42 -16.78
C LYS A 474 2.89 -17.41 -16.38
N LEU A 475 3.80 -16.99 -17.27
CA LEU A 475 5.21 -16.81 -16.94
C LEU A 475 5.43 -15.72 -15.89
N ALA A 476 4.72 -14.59 -15.98
CA ALA A 476 4.81 -13.51 -14.99
C ALA A 476 4.39 -13.99 -13.60
N PHE A 477 3.27 -14.69 -13.48
CA PHE A 477 2.85 -15.32 -12.23
C PHE A 477 3.86 -16.35 -11.75
N GLY A 478 4.33 -17.22 -12.65
CA GLY A 478 5.30 -18.26 -12.32
C GLY A 478 6.57 -17.70 -11.70
N LEU A 479 7.15 -16.67 -12.30
CA LEU A 479 8.35 -16.00 -11.78
C LEU A 479 8.04 -15.27 -10.47
N THR A 480 6.95 -14.48 -10.40
CA THR A 480 6.58 -13.73 -9.18
C THR A 480 6.40 -14.65 -7.96
N ILE A 481 5.82 -15.85 -8.17
CA ILE A 481 5.52 -16.80 -7.10
C ILE A 481 6.72 -17.69 -6.75
N ALA A 482 7.56 -18.06 -7.75
CA ALA A 482 8.67 -18.99 -7.55
C ALA A 482 10.00 -18.30 -7.16
N LEU A 483 10.17 -17.03 -7.46
CA LEU A 483 11.31 -16.23 -7.00
C LEU A 483 11.25 -16.04 -5.47
N ARG A 484 12.23 -15.33 -4.92
CA ARG A 484 12.26 -14.99 -3.48
C ARG A 484 11.22 -13.91 -3.16
N GLY A 485 10.79 -13.83 -1.90
CA GLY A 485 9.90 -12.79 -1.40
C GLY A 485 8.45 -13.25 -1.18
N ILE A 486 7.60 -12.29 -0.89
CA ILE A 486 6.17 -12.46 -0.60
C ILE A 486 5.40 -11.93 -1.81
N PRO A 487 4.82 -12.78 -2.68
CA PRO A 487 4.21 -12.33 -3.92
C PRO A 487 2.99 -11.44 -3.66
N GLU A 488 2.85 -10.38 -4.46
CA GLU A 488 1.66 -9.54 -4.54
C GLU A 488 0.98 -9.77 -5.88
N LEU A 489 -0.35 -9.85 -5.85
CA LEU A 489 -1.25 -10.02 -6.99
C LEU A 489 -2.24 -8.86 -7.03
N TYR A 490 -2.45 -8.26 -8.18
CA TYR A 490 -3.45 -7.22 -8.36
C TYR A 490 -4.78 -7.83 -8.81
N TYR A 491 -5.91 -7.41 -8.19
CA TYR A 491 -7.23 -7.97 -8.49
C TYR A 491 -7.53 -8.01 -10.00
N GLY A 492 -8.00 -9.16 -10.45
CA GLY A 492 -8.34 -9.40 -11.85
C GLY A 492 -7.18 -9.85 -12.74
N ASP A 493 -5.92 -9.74 -12.31
CA ASP A 493 -4.81 -10.26 -13.12
C ASP A 493 -4.84 -11.79 -13.20
N GLU A 494 -5.35 -12.46 -12.14
CA GLU A 494 -5.53 -13.91 -12.11
C GLU A 494 -6.56 -14.44 -13.13
N ILE A 495 -7.32 -13.54 -13.72
CA ILE A 495 -8.22 -13.83 -14.85
C ILE A 495 -7.82 -13.08 -16.11
N GLY A 496 -6.60 -12.52 -16.15
CA GLY A 496 -6.09 -11.80 -17.32
C GLY A 496 -6.90 -10.55 -17.68
N MET A 497 -7.43 -9.81 -16.73
CA MET A 497 -8.16 -8.57 -16.99
C MET A 497 -7.30 -7.58 -17.79
N PRO A 498 -7.82 -7.02 -18.89
CA PRO A 498 -7.15 -5.96 -19.62
C PRO A 498 -7.34 -4.60 -18.93
N GLY A 499 -6.45 -3.66 -19.21
CA GLY A 499 -6.55 -2.26 -18.81
C GLY A 499 -5.26 -1.50 -19.13
N GLY A 500 -5.40 -0.36 -19.80
CA GLY A 500 -4.29 0.51 -20.17
C GLY A 500 -3.78 1.35 -19.02
N ARG A 501 -3.41 2.61 -19.30
CA ARG A 501 -3.01 3.55 -18.25
C ARG A 501 -4.20 3.99 -17.39
N ASP A 502 -3.93 4.53 -16.20
CA ASP A 502 -4.93 5.13 -15.33
C ASP A 502 -5.87 6.10 -16.12
N PRO A 503 -7.19 5.95 -15.98
CA PRO A 503 -7.96 5.07 -15.08
C PRO A 503 -8.31 3.68 -15.66
N ASP A 504 -7.91 3.35 -16.89
CA ASP A 504 -8.33 2.13 -17.58
C ASP A 504 -7.78 0.83 -16.94
N ASN A 505 -6.65 0.91 -16.22
CA ASN A 505 -6.11 -0.21 -15.44
C ASN A 505 -6.95 -0.57 -14.20
N ARG A 506 -7.94 0.27 -13.85
CA ARG A 506 -8.79 0.18 -12.65
C ARG A 506 -10.23 -0.18 -13.03
N ARG A 507 -10.40 -1.10 -13.98
CA ARG A 507 -11.72 -1.58 -14.43
C ARG A 507 -12.40 -2.43 -13.36
N ASP A 508 -13.73 -2.50 -13.43
CA ASP A 508 -14.55 -3.35 -12.57
C ASP A 508 -14.22 -4.82 -12.77
N PHE A 509 -14.22 -5.58 -11.67
CA PHE A 509 -14.07 -7.03 -11.73
C PHE A 509 -15.35 -7.64 -12.32
N PRO A 510 -15.27 -8.50 -13.37
CA PRO A 510 -16.44 -9.06 -14.03
C PRO A 510 -17.28 -9.93 -13.11
N GLY A 511 -18.53 -9.59 -12.91
CA GLY A 511 -19.47 -10.28 -12.01
C GLY A 511 -19.56 -9.66 -10.62
N GLY A 512 -18.89 -8.52 -10.39
CA GLY A 512 -18.98 -7.78 -9.13
C GLY A 512 -20.29 -7.03 -8.96
N TRP A 513 -21.06 -6.82 -10.00
CA TRP A 513 -22.34 -6.08 -9.95
C TRP A 513 -23.51 -6.91 -10.44
N PRO A 514 -24.71 -6.71 -9.86
CA PRO A 514 -25.94 -7.30 -10.40
C PRO A 514 -26.14 -6.89 -11.87
N GLY A 515 -26.38 -7.88 -12.74
CA GLY A 515 -26.59 -7.64 -14.16
C GLY A 515 -25.35 -7.61 -15.04
N ASP A 516 -24.16 -7.83 -14.50
CA ASP A 516 -22.95 -8.01 -15.29
C ASP A 516 -23.10 -9.19 -16.27
N PRO A 517 -22.58 -9.07 -17.51
CA PRO A 517 -22.77 -10.08 -18.56
C PRO A 517 -22.05 -11.39 -18.27
N SER A 518 -21.07 -11.38 -17.38
CA SER A 518 -20.32 -12.58 -16.96
C SER A 518 -19.96 -12.46 -15.48
N ASN A 519 -19.69 -13.61 -14.84
CA ASN A 519 -19.28 -13.65 -13.44
C ASN A 519 -17.98 -14.45 -13.30
N ALA A 520 -16.86 -13.75 -13.31
CA ALA A 520 -15.54 -14.37 -13.23
C ALA A 520 -15.17 -14.90 -11.82
N PHE A 521 -15.97 -14.63 -10.79
CA PHE A 521 -15.85 -15.29 -9.49
C PHE A 521 -16.18 -16.79 -9.58
N THR A 522 -16.91 -17.23 -10.61
CA THR A 522 -17.26 -18.61 -10.82
C THR A 522 -16.54 -19.22 -12.02
N GLN A 523 -16.26 -20.52 -11.98
CA GLN A 523 -15.63 -21.22 -13.10
C GLN A 523 -16.46 -21.14 -14.38
N SER A 524 -17.78 -21.27 -14.26
CA SER A 524 -18.71 -21.25 -15.40
C SER A 524 -18.83 -19.87 -16.06
N GLY A 525 -18.48 -18.80 -15.34
CA GLY A 525 -18.53 -17.44 -15.85
C GLY A 525 -17.21 -16.97 -16.46
N ARG A 526 -16.11 -17.72 -16.32
CA ARG A 526 -14.82 -17.43 -16.94
C ARG A 526 -14.77 -17.94 -18.38
N THR A 527 -14.13 -17.16 -19.23
CA THR A 527 -13.72 -17.65 -20.57
C THR A 527 -12.66 -18.74 -20.42
N ARG A 528 -12.34 -19.43 -21.54
CA ARG A 528 -11.27 -20.43 -21.55
C ARG A 528 -9.93 -19.84 -21.07
N ASP A 529 -9.53 -18.71 -21.62
CA ASP A 529 -8.25 -18.06 -21.30
C ASP A 529 -8.21 -17.59 -19.84
N GLN A 530 -9.30 -17.00 -19.35
CA GLN A 530 -9.45 -16.63 -17.93
C GLN A 530 -9.30 -17.82 -17.00
N GLN A 531 -9.96 -18.94 -17.34
CA GLN A 531 -9.86 -20.17 -16.54
C GLN A 531 -8.47 -20.79 -16.59
N GLU A 532 -7.79 -20.71 -17.74
CA GLU A 532 -6.42 -21.19 -17.90
C GLU A 532 -5.45 -20.42 -17.00
N ILE A 533 -5.52 -19.07 -16.99
CA ILE A 533 -4.68 -18.23 -16.12
C ILE A 533 -5.02 -18.51 -14.65
N PHE A 534 -6.31 -18.49 -14.28
CA PHE A 534 -6.76 -18.74 -12.92
C PHE A 534 -6.25 -20.09 -12.37
N SER A 535 -6.39 -21.16 -13.16
CA SER A 535 -5.93 -22.49 -12.78
C SER A 535 -4.41 -22.56 -12.61
N CYS A 536 -3.66 -21.83 -13.45
CA CYS A 536 -2.21 -21.70 -13.34
C CYS A 536 -1.83 -21.03 -12.00
N VAL A 537 -2.43 -19.87 -11.69
CA VAL A 537 -2.17 -19.14 -10.45
C VAL A 537 -2.51 -19.98 -9.23
N GLN A 538 -3.71 -20.59 -9.21
CA GLN A 538 -4.15 -21.46 -8.12
C GLN A 538 -3.18 -22.62 -7.89
N SER A 539 -2.69 -23.25 -8.96
CA SER A 539 -1.74 -24.35 -8.89
C SER A 539 -0.38 -23.90 -8.34
N LEU A 540 0.13 -22.74 -8.78
CA LEU A 540 1.37 -22.18 -8.30
C LEU A 540 1.30 -21.78 -6.82
N LEU A 541 0.20 -21.15 -6.38
CA LEU A 541 -0.01 -20.78 -4.99
C LEU A 541 -0.18 -22.01 -4.08
N ARG A 542 -0.81 -23.07 -4.59
CA ARG A 542 -0.87 -24.36 -3.88
C ARG A 542 0.52 -24.93 -3.69
N LEU A 543 1.34 -25.00 -4.76
CA LEU A 543 2.72 -25.47 -4.66
C LEU A 543 3.55 -24.65 -3.68
N ARG A 544 3.43 -23.31 -3.73
CA ARG A 544 4.10 -22.46 -2.77
C ARG A 544 3.72 -22.80 -1.32
N ARG A 545 2.45 -23.09 -1.06
CA ARG A 545 1.99 -23.50 0.28
C ARG A 545 2.53 -24.86 0.68
N GLU A 546 2.63 -25.82 -0.25
CA GLU A 546 3.10 -27.19 -0.01
C GLU A 546 4.63 -27.27 0.13
N HIS A 547 5.39 -26.39 -0.55
CA HIS A 547 6.84 -26.41 -0.62
C HIS A 547 7.48 -25.25 0.14
N ALA A 548 8.19 -25.57 1.24
CA ALA A 548 8.89 -24.58 2.06
C ALA A 548 10.00 -23.85 1.27
N ALA A 549 10.63 -24.53 0.33
CA ALA A 549 11.64 -23.97 -0.54
C ALA A 549 11.11 -22.76 -1.35
N LEU A 550 9.85 -22.75 -1.80
CA LEU A 550 9.27 -21.62 -2.52
C LEU A 550 8.93 -20.43 -1.60
N ARG A 551 8.75 -20.64 -0.30
CA ARG A 551 8.46 -19.58 0.67
C ARG A 551 9.74 -18.90 1.16
N GLY A 552 10.50 -19.53 2.02
CA GLY A 552 11.70 -18.99 2.66
C GLY A 552 13.01 -19.60 2.19
N GLY A 553 12.98 -20.50 1.21
CA GLY A 553 14.16 -21.21 0.75
C GLY A 553 15.20 -20.28 0.09
N ARG A 554 16.47 -20.62 0.27
CA ARG A 554 17.57 -19.95 -0.43
C ARG A 554 17.46 -20.15 -1.95
N LEU A 555 17.75 -19.11 -2.70
CA LEU A 555 17.79 -19.16 -4.16
C LEU A 555 19.23 -19.35 -4.64
N TRP A 556 19.40 -20.23 -5.62
CA TRP A 556 20.68 -20.51 -6.26
C TRP A 556 20.56 -20.38 -7.77
N HIS A 557 21.43 -19.60 -8.40
CA HIS A 557 21.51 -19.53 -9.87
C HIS A 557 22.14 -20.82 -10.41
N LEU A 558 21.47 -21.46 -11.35
CA LEU A 558 22.02 -22.65 -12.04
C LEU A 558 22.46 -22.29 -13.45
N ALA A 559 21.63 -21.58 -14.22
CA ALA A 559 21.98 -21.08 -15.54
C ALA A 559 21.17 -19.84 -15.92
N SER A 560 21.74 -18.96 -16.71
CA SER A 560 21.02 -17.84 -17.34
C SER A 560 21.64 -17.51 -18.70
N ASP A 561 20.79 -17.23 -19.68
CA ASP A 561 21.18 -16.74 -20.99
C ASP A 561 20.19 -15.67 -21.51
N GLU A 562 20.15 -15.46 -22.81
CA GLU A 562 19.26 -14.50 -23.45
C GLU A 562 17.77 -14.82 -23.23
N PHE A 563 17.41 -16.11 -23.24
CA PHE A 563 16.01 -16.54 -23.22
C PHE A 563 15.63 -17.35 -21.98
N SER A 564 16.61 -17.92 -21.28
CA SER A 564 16.38 -18.90 -20.23
C SER A 564 17.00 -18.47 -18.93
N TYR A 565 16.30 -18.79 -17.84
CA TYR A 565 16.83 -18.68 -16.49
C TYR A 565 16.43 -19.92 -15.69
N VAL A 566 17.41 -20.61 -15.14
CA VAL A 566 17.20 -21.78 -14.29
C VAL A 566 17.82 -21.52 -12.93
N PHE A 567 17.06 -21.77 -11.89
CA PHE A 567 17.49 -21.57 -10.51
C PHE A 567 16.97 -22.69 -9.61
N ALA A 568 17.66 -22.91 -8.51
CA ALA A 568 17.18 -23.81 -7.47
C ALA A 568 16.63 -23.00 -6.28
N ARG A 569 15.67 -23.60 -5.59
CA ARG A 569 15.17 -23.15 -4.29
C ARG A 569 15.42 -24.26 -3.29
N GLU A 570 15.97 -23.92 -2.13
CA GLU A 570 16.40 -24.88 -1.12
C GLU A 570 15.97 -24.44 0.26
N SER A 571 15.30 -25.31 0.98
CA SER A 571 15.11 -25.24 2.43
C SER A 571 15.66 -26.51 3.07
N GLU A 572 15.52 -26.68 4.38
CA GLU A 572 16.13 -27.78 5.13
C GLU A 572 15.83 -29.16 4.53
N ASP A 573 14.55 -29.42 4.18
CA ASP A 573 14.08 -30.72 3.70
C ASP A 573 13.43 -30.67 2.30
N ASP A 574 13.53 -29.54 1.59
CA ASP A 574 12.81 -29.34 0.34
C ASP A 574 13.72 -28.63 -0.69
N ARG A 575 13.93 -29.28 -1.82
CA ARG A 575 14.82 -28.79 -2.90
C ARG A 575 14.08 -28.82 -4.22
N LEU A 576 14.02 -27.68 -4.88
CA LEU A 576 13.31 -27.51 -6.14
C LEU A 576 14.24 -26.90 -7.21
N VAL A 577 13.96 -27.23 -8.47
CA VAL A 577 14.53 -26.57 -9.64
C VAL A 577 13.41 -25.90 -10.41
N VAL A 578 13.58 -24.62 -10.70
CA VAL A 578 12.66 -23.83 -11.54
C VAL A 578 13.35 -23.54 -12.86
N ALA A 579 12.75 -23.97 -13.94
CA ALA A 579 13.27 -23.78 -15.30
C ALA A 579 12.31 -22.89 -16.10
N PHE A 580 12.82 -21.75 -16.56
CA PHE A 580 12.10 -20.71 -17.29
C PHE A 580 12.68 -20.53 -18.69
N ASN A 581 11.82 -20.54 -19.70
CA ASN A 581 12.10 -20.25 -21.10
C ASN A 581 11.16 -19.19 -21.66
N ASN A 582 11.68 -18.01 -22.03
CA ASN A 582 10.94 -16.94 -22.67
C ASN A 582 10.97 -16.99 -24.21
N SER A 583 11.77 -17.88 -24.80
CA SER A 583 11.89 -18.04 -26.24
C SER A 583 10.59 -18.56 -26.86
N SER A 584 10.35 -18.19 -28.12
CA SER A 584 9.31 -18.81 -28.97
C SER A 584 9.73 -20.16 -29.55
N GLN A 585 10.84 -20.72 -29.09
CA GLN A 585 11.37 -22.03 -29.48
C GLN A 585 11.66 -22.89 -28.26
N PRO A 586 11.52 -24.21 -28.34
CA PRO A 586 12.00 -25.11 -27.30
C PRO A 586 13.49 -24.94 -27.02
N ARG A 587 13.91 -25.18 -25.78
CA ARG A 587 15.31 -25.04 -25.34
C ARG A 587 15.74 -26.28 -24.57
N GLU A 588 16.99 -26.68 -24.81
CA GLU A 588 17.63 -27.75 -24.04
C GLU A 588 18.84 -27.17 -23.30
N LEU A 589 18.95 -27.48 -22.03
CA LEU A 589 20.07 -27.06 -21.18
C LEU A 589 20.65 -28.28 -20.44
N ARG A 590 21.98 -28.20 -20.24
CA ARG A 590 22.71 -29.11 -19.35
C ARG A 590 23.26 -28.29 -18.19
N LEU A 591 22.90 -28.67 -16.99
CA LEU A 591 23.21 -27.93 -15.78
C LEU A 591 24.11 -28.77 -14.88
N PRO A 592 25.31 -28.27 -14.51
CA PRO A 592 26.18 -29.01 -13.61
C PRO A 592 25.53 -29.09 -12.20
N LEU A 593 25.67 -30.27 -11.56
CA LEU A 593 25.16 -30.50 -10.21
C LEU A 593 26.16 -30.13 -9.12
N ASN A 594 27.47 -30.12 -9.45
CA ASN A 594 28.52 -29.89 -8.47
C ASN A 594 28.40 -28.49 -7.84
N ASP A 595 28.58 -28.42 -6.53
CA ASP A 595 28.48 -27.20 -5.72
C ASP A 595 27.12 -26.50 -5.79
N THR A 596 26.04 -27.24 -6.12
CA THR A 596 24.67 -26.75 -6.15
C THR A 596 23.79 -27.56 -5.20
N PRO A 597 22.59 -27.08 -4.84
CA PRO A 597 21.61 -27.85 -4.05
C PRO A 597 21.16 -29.16 -4.73
N ALA A 598 21.36 -29.28 -6.02
CA ALA A 598 21.06 -30.48 -6.78
C ALA A 598 22.12 -31.57 -6.65
N GLN A 599 23.26 -31.26 -6.04
CA GLN A 599 24.33 -32.24 -5.82
C GLN A 599 23.86 -33.39 -4.92
N GLY A 600 24.09 -34.61 -5.38
CA GLY A 600 23.68 -35.82 -4.65
C GLY A 600 22.19 -36.15 -4.75
N ALA A 601 21.41 -35.43 -5.56
CA ALA A 601 20.03 -35.81 -5.84
C ALA A 601 19.97 -37.19 -6.50
N ALA A 602 19.09 -38.06 -5.97
CA ALA A 602 18.87 -39.41 -6.50
C ALA A 602 17.79 -39.44 -7.61
N GLY A 603 16.96 -38.41 -7.69
CA GLY A 603 15.85 -38.30 -8.65
C GLY A 603 15.40 -36.86 -8.86
N ILE A 604 14.72 -36.63 -9.97
CA ILE A 604 14.07 -35.38 -10.31
C ILE A 604 12.64 -35.67 -10.80
N SER A 605 11.65 -34.95 -10.28
CA SER A 605 10.23 -35.16 -10.59
C SER A 605 9.52 -33.86 -10.90
N LEU A 606 8.72 -33.83 -11.98
CA LEU A 606 7.97 -32.66 -12.38
C LEU A 606 6.79 -32.42 -11.40
N LEU A 607 6.72 -31.21 -10.87
CA LEU A 607 5.62 -30.73 -10.02
C LEU A 607 4.65 -29.80 -10.77
N PHE A 608 5.18 -28.99 -11.69
CA PHE A 608 4.41 -28.01 -12.45
C PHE A 608 5.01 -27.77 -13.82
N GLY A 609 4.17 -27.50 -14.82
CA GLY A 609 4.58 -27.20 -16.19
C GLY A 609 4.68 -28.45 -17.06
N GLU A 610 5.44 -28.35 -18.18
CA GLU A 610 5.49 -29.39 -19.21
C GLU A 610 6.92 -29.77 -19.61
N ALA A 611 7.94 -29.14 -19.01
CA ALA A 611 9.31 -29.47 -19.30
C ALA A 611 9.66 -30.88 -18.84
N LYS A 612 10.68 -31.46 -19.46
CA LYS A 612 11.25 -32.75 -19.08
C LYS A 612 12.61 -32.53 -18.48
N ALA A 613 12.94 -33.27 -17.44
CA ALA A 613 14.25 -33.24 -16.86
C ALA A 613 14.68 -34.65 -16.43
N ASP A 614 15.95 -34.96 -16.58
CA ASP A 614 16.59 -36.17 -16.12
C ASP A 614 17.97 -35.89 -15.51
N LEU A 615 18.38 -36.75 -14.59
CA LEU A 615 19.72 -36.75 -14.01
C LEU A 615 20.64 -37.62 -14.83
N ALA A 616 21.68 -37.04 -15.40
CA ALA A 616 22.67 -37.73 -16.23
C ALA A 616 24.07 -37.53 -15.64
N GLY A 617 24.47 -38.44 -14.74
CA GLY A 617 25.76 -38.36 -14.06
C GLY A 617 25.84 -37.15 -13.14
N ALA A 618 26.70 -36.18 -13.44
CA ALA A 618 26.87 -34.94 -12.67
C ALA A 618 26.11 -33.74 -13.27
N GLU A 619 25.10 -33.99 -14.11
CA GLU A 619 24.34 -32.95 -14.78
C GLU A 619 22.82 -33.22 -14.68
N ILE A 620 22.00 -32.13 -14.69
CA ILE A 620 20.58 -32.18 -15.03
C ILE A 620 20.45 -31.81 -16.50
N HIS A 621 19.79 -32.63 -17.29
CA HIS A 621 19.36 -32.28 -18.63
C HIS A 621 17.91 -31.80 -18.55
N VAL A 622 17.64 -30.58 -19.03
CA VAL A 622 16.31 -29.99 -19.03
C VAL A 622 15.89 -29.63 -20.45
N SER A 623 14.75 -30.18 -20.89
CA SER A 623 14.11 -29.82 -22.16
C SER A 623 12.84 -29.00 -21.86
N MET A 624 12.88 -27.71 -22.22
CA MET A 624 11.83 -26.72 -21.94
C MET A 624 11.04 -26.43 -23.21
N PRO A 625 9.71 -26.55 -23.22
CA PRO A 625 8.88 -26.01 -24.29
C PRO A 625 9.09 -24.49 -24.48
N GLU A 626 8.60 -23.97 -25.60
CA GLU A 626 8.53 -22.53 -25.84
C GLU A 626 7.66 -21.84 -24.77
N GLN A 627 8.03 -20.60 -24.37
CA GLN A 627 7.30 -19.76 -23.42
C GLN A 627 6.75 -20.54 -22.23
N SER A 628 7.62 -21.26 -21.53
CA SER A 628 7.27 -22.16 -20.45
C SER A 628 8.01 -21.89 -19.15
N LEU A 629 7.36 -22.22 -18.03
CA LEU A 629 7.99 -22.34 -16.72
C LEU A 629 7.60 -23.68 -16.13
N SER A 630 8.60 -24.41 -15.62
CA SER A 630 8.38 -25.69 -14.96
C SER A 630 9.12 -25.75 -13.63
N ILE A 631 8.53 -26.46 -12.69
CA ILE A 631 9.08 -26.64 -11.34
C ILE A 631 9.24 -28.14 -11.11
N PHE A 632 10.41 -28.54 -10.65
CA PHE A 632 10.78 -29.92 -10.35
C PHE A 632 11.18 -30.05 -8.89
N SER A 633 10.84 -31.17 -8.25
CA SER A 633 11.44 -31.57 -6.97
C SER A 633 12.70 -32.41 -7.20
N LEU A 634 13.66 -32.27 -6.29
CA LEU A 634 14.86 -33.11 -6.20
C LEU A 634 14.72 -34.03 -4.98
N ASN A 635 14.93 -35.34 -5.20
CA ASN A 635 14.82 -36.37 -4.17
C ASN A 635 16.19 -36.87 -3.73
#